data_bf0bace58447f45ddbe879ec9be9f916
#
_entry.id   bf0bace58447f45ddbe879ec9be9f916
#
_cell.length_a   1.000
_cell.length_b   1.000
_cell.length_c   1.000
_cell.angle_alpha   90.00
_cell.angle_beta   90.00
_cell.angle_gamma   90.00
#
_symmetry.space_group_name_H-M   'P 1'
#
loop_
_entity.id
_entity.type
_entity.pdbx_description
1 polymer ?
#
loop_
_entity_poly.entity_id
_entity_poly.type
_entity_poly.pdbx_seq_one_letter_code
_entity_poly.pdbx_strand_id
1 'polypeptide(L)'
;MPKPPFDETLPEDPSGNIDEINLEDEVQTSFLEYAMSVIVSRALPDVRDGLKPVHRRILYAALEGGFRPDRQHRKCAALVGDVMKKYHPHGDQAIYDALARLAQDFSTRYMLIGGQGNFGSVDGDPPGAMRYTECRLSSLAMEMLRNIDEDTVDFTPNYDGVEDEPVVLPARFPNLLVNGSSGIAVGMATNIPPHNLSEVIDAAVEVLENPELAADETEMLQAVTRHIKGPDFPTGALILGKGGIADAYSTGRGSIKMRAVCEIEEGPRGAPRIVVTEFPYQVSPRRVAEKIAELVKAGRLEGIADVRDESSHVGTRFIVELKRNAVPQVVLNTLYKRTQLQENFGVNMLALDDGVPRTMNLAQVLHAYITHQINVVVRRTRFRLRKAEERSHILEGLIIALDRIDEVIELIRASANAEEARQGLIAGFGLSEHQAQHILDMQLRRLTALEQDKIRDEHRQLQQTIAELRSILQDPARVRTIVAEELRGIKERFGDERRSRLVPDEGEFDIEDLIADEDLVVSVSRDGYIKSVPLDTYRRQGRGGRGVRGTALKEGDIVDHLLTTTAHSYLLLFSNTGRVYRLKAHEIPKRDRTARGTAVVNVVAMRPDDRVAAVIDTRDYESYRYLLIATKKGMVKKTLFREYDSSRREGIIALTLRNGDEVVRVRPTSGADDVLLITRKGKAIRFSEKAVRPMGRTATGVIGIRLDPDDEVVSCDVIRGDDEEVLIITEYGFGKRTKLSQFPRKGRGGKGVIAAKLTRPRGPIVGACVVRSDDEIFLISNGGVVIRMAVQTISRQGRPATGVRVMNLSQGTQVSAVAPVMGESVPNGVDKPPI
;
A
#
# COMPACT_ATOMS: atom_id res chain seq x y z
N MET A 1 65.59 16.56 -34.96
CA MET A 1 66.33 15.93 -33.86
C MET A 1 65.61 14.65 -33.48
N PRO A 2 66.24 13.50 -33.58
CA PRO A 2 65.67 12.22 -33.19
C PRO A 2 65.70 12.07 -31.69
N LYS A 3 64.60 11.47 -31.10
CA LYS A 3 64.51 11.08 -29.71
C LYS A 3 65.55 10.01 -29.39
N PRO A 4 66.16 10.04 -28.19
CA PRO A 4 67.05 8.96 -27.77
C PRO A 4 66.27 7.66 -27.55
N PRO A 5 66.87 6.47 -27.76
CA PRO A 5 66.24 5.20 -27.48
C PRO A 5 66.07 5.00 -25.98
N PHE A 6 64.87 4.58 -25.59
CA PHE A 6 64.65 4.06 -24.25
C PHE A 6 65.48 2.76 -24.12
N ASP A 7 66.34 2.77 -23.16
CA ASP A 7 67.09 1.60 -22.74
C ASP A 7 66.19 0.74 -21.88
N GLU A 8 65.62 -0.34 -22.45
CA GLU A 8 64.88 -1.40 -21.77
C GLU A 8 65.82 -2.39 -21.11
N THR A 9 66.62 -1.95 -20.13
CA THR A 9 67.17 -2.86 -19.15
C THR A 9 66.22 -2.88 -17.95
N LEU A 10 65.24 -3.82 -17.96
CA LEU A 10 64.58 -4.23 -16.76
C LEU A 10 65.67 -4.64 -15.72
N PRO A 11 65.50 -4.19 -14.44
CA PRO A 11 66.44 -4.64 -13.40
C PRO A 11 66.30 -6.16 -13.28
N GLU A 12 67.46 -6.88 -13.36
CA GLU A 12 67.53 -8.29 -13.05
C GLU A 12 67.00 -8.53 -11.64
N ASP A 13 65.99 -9.39 -11.56
CA ASP A 13 65.28 -9.77 -10.33
C ASP A 13 66.27 -10.47 -9.37
N PRO A 14 66.44 -9.93 -8.13
CA PRO A 14 67.40 -10.56 -7.19
C PRO A 14 66.84 -11.76 -6.42
N SER A 15 65.68 -12.24 -6.67
CA SER A 15 65.17 -13.43 -5.96
C SER A 15 64.00 -14.08 -6.74
N GLY A 16 64.35 -15.09 -7.50
CA GLY A 16 63.39 -15.91 -8.22
C GLY A 16 62.45 -16.66 -7.32
N ASN A 17 61.23 -16.24 -7.32
CA ASN A 17 60.03 -17.07 -7.25
C ASN A 17 58.92 -16.25 -7.88
N ILE A 18 58.91 -16.17 -9.19
CA ILE A 18 57.73 -15.76 -9.93
C ILE A 18 56.90 -17.04 -10.13
N ASP A 19 55.89 -17.24 -9.33
CA ASP A 19 54.87 -18.25 -9.55
C ASP A 19 53.92 -17.77 -10.65
N GLU A 20 53.89 -18.51 -11.77
CA GLU A 20 52.89 -18.25 -12.83
C GLU A 20 51.50 -18.63 -12.27
N ILE A 21 50.67 -17.65 -12.02
CA ILE A 21 49.27 -17.83 -11.58
C ILE A 21 48.37 -17.65 -12.80
N ASN A 22 47.44 -18.60 -13.02
CA ASN A 22 46.43 -18.44 -14.03
C ASN A 22 45.47 -17.30 -13.62
N LEU A 23 45.34 -16.29 -14.47
CA LEU A 23 44.50 -15.13 -14.19
C LEU A 23 43.03 -15.51 -13.89
N GLU A 24 42.46 -16.53 -14.57
CA GLU A 24 41.11 -16.99 -14.31
C GLU A 24 40.96 -17.59 -12.91
N ASP A 25 41.90 -18.42 -12.48
CA ASP A 25 41.89 -19.06 -11.17
C ASP A 25 42.07 -18.04 -10.04
N GLU A 26 43.00 -17.07 -10.23
CA GLU A 26 43.20 -15.97 -9.27
C GLU A 26 41.97 -15.07 -9.13
N VAL A 27 41.38 -14.63 -10.25
CA VAL A 27 40.17 -13.82 -10.24
C VAL A 27 39.02 -14.59 -9.58
N GLN A 28 38.88 -15.89 -9.85
CA GLN A 28 37.82 -16.72 -9.27
C GLN A 28 38.00 -16.88 -7.76
N THR A 29 39.23 -17.13 -7.30
CA THR A 29 39.54 -17.25 -5.88
C THR A 29 39.35 -15.93 -5.13
N SER A 30 39.95 -14.85 -5.64
CA SER A 30 39.83 -13.51 -5.05
C SER A 30 38.39 -13.02 -5.02
N PHE A 31 37.58 -13.31 -6.08
CA PHE A 31 36.16 -12.95 -6.09
C PHE A 31 35.35 -13.75 -5.06
N LEU A 32 35.66 -15.04 -4.90
CA LEU A 32 35.01 -15.89 -3.89
C LEU A 32 35.33 -15.39 -2.47
N GLU A 33 36.60 -15.10 -2.18
CA GLU A 33 37.03 -14.55 -0.90
C GLU A 33 36.40 -13.22 -0.61
N TYR A 34 36.34 -12.30 -1.59
CA TYR A 34 35.64 -11.03 -1.48
C TYR A 34 34.15 -11.21 -1.21
N ALA A 35 33.50 -12.10 -1.97
CA ALA A 35 32.08 -12.39 -1.79
C ALA A 35 31.80 -12.95 -0.39
N MET A 36 32.59 -13.90 0.08
CA MET A 36 32.48 -14.45 1.44
C MET A 36 32.69 -13.38 2.51
N SER A 37 33.71 -12.54 2.35
CA SER A 37 33.96 -11.42 3.29
C SER A 37 32.82 -10.46 3.32
N VAL A 38 32.21 -10.07 2.17
CA VAL A 38 31.06 -9.16 2.12
C VAL A 38 29.81 -9.80 2.75
N ILE A 39 29.58 -11.09 2.54
CA ILE A 39 28.43 -11.81 3.09
C ILE A 39 28.55 -11.94 4.61
N VAL A 40 29.66 -12.52 5.10
CA VAL A 40 29.80 -12.89 6.52
C VAL A 40 30.24 -11.70 7.39
N SER A 41 31.17 -10.86 6.88
CA SER A 41 31.85 -9.86 7.71
C SER A 41 31.37 -8.41 7.47
N ARG A 42 30.33 -8.17 6.63
CA ARG A 42 29.90 -6.80 6.33
C ARG A 42 28.40 -6.61 6.22
N ALA A 43 27.69 -7.35 5.34
CA ALA A 43 26.36 -6.97 4.88
C ALA A 43 25.21 -7.61 5.66
N LEU A 44 25.38 -8.84 6.14
CA LEU A 44 24.35 -9.60 6.80
C LEU A 44 24.41 -9.48 8.33
N PRO A 45 23.26 -9.44 9.02
CA PRO A 45 23.20 -9.50 10.48
C PRO A 45 23.35 -10.94 10.96
N ASP A 46 23.90 -11.13 12.18
CA ASP A 46 23.82 -12.40 12.89
C ASP A 46 22.41 -12.55 13.49
N VAL A 47 21.84 -13.76 13.40
CA VAL A 47 20.46 -14.01 13.90
C VAL A 47 20.34 -13.83 15.39
N ARG A 48 21.42 -14.05 16.17
CA ARG A 48 21.47 -14.05 17.63
C ARG A 48 21.34 -12.64 18.22
N ASP A 49 22.07 -11.66 17.68
CA ASP A 49 22.06 -10.26 18.17
C ASP A 49 21.48 -9.25 17.18
N GLY A 50 21.18 -9.68 15.95
CA GLY A 50 20.60 -8.80 14.92
C GLY A 50 21.51 -7.72 14.40
N LEU A 51 22.83 -7.81 14.66
CA LEU A 51 23.77 -6.76 14.33
C LEU A 51 24.71 -7.19 13.19
N LYS A 52 25.05 -6.21 12.36
CA LYS A 52 26.21 -6.32 11.45
C LYS A 52 27.50 -6.06 12.25
N PRO A 53 28.65 -6.52 11.77
CA PRO A 53 29.93 -6.33 12.48
C PRO A 53 30.20 -4.85 12.87
N VAL A 54 29.94 -3.91 11.96
CA VAL A 54 30.15 -2.48 12.25
C VAL A 54 29.28 -1.99 13.42
N HIS A 55 28.01 -2.40 13.50
CA HIS A 55 27.11 -1.99 14.59
C HIS A 55 27.53 -2.60 15.92
N ARG A 56 27.94 -3.89 15.92
CA ARG A 56 28.44 -4.59 17.09
C ARG A 56 29.69 -3.91 17.64
N ARG A 57 30.63 -3.57 16.77
CA ARG A 57 31.87 -2.87 17.12
C ARG A 57 31.61 -1.47 17.67
N ILE A 58 30.63 -0.73 17.12
CA ILE A 58 30.21 0.59 17.64
C ILE A 58 29.68 0.47 19.07
N LEU A 59 28.77 -0.47 19.33
CA LEU A 59 28.19 -0.64 20.66
C LEU A 59 29.22 -1.12 21.67
N TYR A 60 30.11 -2.05 21.31
CA TYR A 60 31.16 -2.55 22.17
C TYR A 60 32.20 -1.48 22.49
N ALA A 61 32.72 -0.76 21.50
CA ALA A 61 33.62 0.36 21.72
C ALA A 61 33.00 1.49 22.57
N ALA A 62 31.69 1.74 22.41
CA ALA A 62 30.99 2.72 23.24
C ALA A 62 30.91 2.29 24.72
N LEU A 63 30.71 0.97 24.99
CA LEU A 63 30.74 0.44 26.36
C LEU A 63 32.12 0.62 26.98
N GLU A 64 33.19 0.17 26.30
CA GLU A 64 34.57 0.30 26.78
C GLU A 64 35.00 1.76 26.95
N GLY A 65 34.63 2.63 26.00
CA GLY A 65 34.90 4.05 26.06
C GLY A 65 34.09 4.80 27.14
N GLY A 66 33.18 4.12 27.83
CA GLY A 66 32.37 4.70 28.91
C GLY A 66 31.27 5.66 28.41
N PHE A 67 30.75 5.49 27.19
CA PHE A 67 29.61 6.24 26.63
C PHE A 67 28.27 5.73 27.20
N ARG A 68 28.13 5.74 28.51
CA ARG A 68 26.95 5.17 29.20
C ARG A 68 25.79 6.14 29.29
N PRO A 69 24.54 5.67 29.43
CA PRO A 69 23.35 6.52 29.48
C PRO A 69 23.29 7.42 30.72
N ASP A 70 23.97 7.05 31.79
CA ASP A 70 24.08 7.81 33.06
C ASP A 70 25.16 8.90 32.98
N ARG A 71 25.91 9.02 31.88
CA ARG A 71 26.96 10.03 31.68
C ARG A 71 26.56 11.04 30.62
N GLN A 72 27.32 12.14 30.56
CA GLN A 72 27.16 13.19 29.55
C GLN A 72 27.44 12.64 28.14
N HIS A 73 26.77 13.22 27.14
CA HIS A 73 27.07 12.98 25.74
C HIS A 73 28.50 13.40 25.42
N ARG A 74 29.15 12.66 24.54
CA ARG A 74 30.51 12.93 24.04
C ARG A 74 30.50 13.00 22.54
N LYS A 75 31.46 13.68 21.95
CA LYS A 75 31.57 13.86 20.49
C LYS A 75 31.57 12.52 19.76
N CYS A 76 30.75 12.39 18.72
CA CYS A 76 30.72 11.20 17.86
C CYS A 76 32.09 10.89 17.26
N ALA A 77 32.87 11.93 16.94
CA ALA A 77 34.24 11.77 16.43
C ALA A 77 35.16 10.99 17.36
N ALA A 78 34.97 11.05 18.68
CA ALA A 78 35.76 10.27 19.63
C ALA A 78 35.42 8.78 19.54
N LEU A 79 34.11 8.44 19.50
CA LEU A 79 33.69 7.05 19.36
C LEU A 79 34.06 6.45 18.00
N VAL A 80 33.87 7.22 16.91
CA VAL A 80 34.29 6.80 15.55
C VAL A 80 35.77 6.52 15.49
N GLY A 81 36.60 7.39 16.13
CA GLY A 81 38.05 7.19 16.22
C GLY A 81 38.43 5.91 16.99
N ASP A 82 37.77 5.63 18.13
CA ASP A 82 38.01 4.43 18.93
C ASP A 82 37.64 3.16 18.13
N VAL A 83 36.49 3.16 17.43
CA VAL A 83 36.03 2.05 16.60
C VAL A 83 37.01 1.78 15.45
N MET A 84 37.44 2.84 14.75
CA MET A 84 38.35 2.72 13.61
C MET A 84 39.73 2.23 14.05
N LYS A 85 40.23 2.71 15.17
CA LYS A 85 41.54 2.35 15.70
C LYS A 85 41.59 0.91 16.19
N LYS A 86 40.57 0.45 16.90
CA LYS A 86 40.60 -0.81 17.63
C LYS A 86 39.98 -1.99 16.86
N TYR A 87 38.88 -1.75 16.11
CA TYR A 87 38.04 -2.87 15.66
C TYR A 87 37.72 -2.86 14.16
N HIS A 88 37.54 -1.66 13.54
CA HIS A 88 37.01 -1.58 12.19
C HIS A 88 37.91 -0.79 11.24
N PRO A 89 38.85 -1.45 10.51
CA PRO A 89 39.85 -0.77 9.69
C PRO A 89 39.27 -0.24 8.36
N HIS A 90 38.20 0.58 8.43
CA HIS A 90 37.54 1.18 7.27
C HIS A 90 37.36 2.70 7.49
N GLY A 91 36.87 3.41 6.44
CA GLY A 91 36.73 4.85 6.48
C GLY A 91 35.78 5.35 7.61
N ASP A 92 36.16 6.44 8.25
CA ASP A 92 35.45 7.09 9.35
C ASP A 92 34.00 7.47 8.99
N GLN A 93 33.73 7.87 7.75
CA GLN A 93 32.40 8.24 7.29
C GLN A 93 31.44 7.04 7.33
N ALA A 94 31.88 5.86 6.92
CA ALA A 94 31.05 4.65 6.95
C ALA A 94 30.67 4.24 8.38
N ILE A 95 31.61 4.38 9.33
CA ILE A 95 31.35 4.13 10.75
C ILE A 95 30.39 5.18 11.31
N TYR A 96 30.57 6.46 10.95
CA TYR A 96 29.70 7.54 11.40
C TYR A 96 28.27 7.39 10.86
N ASP A 97 28.12 7.04 9.59
CA ASP A 97 26.79 6.81 8.97
C ASP A 97 26.06 5.64 9.65
N ALA A 98 26.76 4.56 9.99
CA ALA A 98 26.21 3.46 10.76
C ALA A 98 25.78 3.89 12.17
N LEU A 99 26.62 4.64 12.88
CA LEU A 99 26.33 5.21 14.19
C LEU A 99 25.11 6.13 14.14
N ALA A 100 25.05 7.03 13.13
CA ALA A 100 23.95 7.97 12.97
C ALA A 100 22.60 7.24 12.77
N ARG A 101 22.56 6.17 11.99
CA ARG A 101 21.34 5.36 11.81
C ARG A 101 20.83 4.76 13.10
N LEU A 102 21.71 4.32 14.01
CA LEU A 102 21.32 3.79 15.32
C LEU A 102 20.73 4.87 16.25
N ALA A 103 20.90 6.16 15.92
CA ALA A 103 20.39 7.31 16.67
C ALA A 103 19.18 7.99 15.99
N GLN A 104 18.74 7.54 14.80
CA GLN A 104 17.62 8.10 14.05
C GLN A 104 16.31 7.41 14.44
N ASP A 105 15.34 8.15 14.96
CA ASP A 105 14.02 7.66 15.38
C ASP A 105 13.08 7.30 14.22
N PHE A 106 13.38 7.80 13.01
CA PHE A 106 12.70 7.46 11.77
C PHE A 106 13.31 6.27 11.01
N SER A 107 14.54 5.84 11.39
CA SER A 107 15.24 4.69 10.80
C SER A 107 15.20 3.45 11.68
N THR A 108 15.29 3.63 13.01
CA THR A 108 15.40 2.57 14.00
C THR A 108 14.21 2.62 14.93
N ARG A 109 13.46 1.52 15.06
CA ARG A 109 12.23 1.48 15.88
C ARG A 109 12.53 1.71 17.37
N TYR A 110 13.62 1.14 17.88
CA TYR A 110 14.13 1.33 19.23
C TYR A 110 15.61 1.72 19.17
N MET A 111 15.90 2.99 19.34
CA MET A 111 17.25 3.55 19.20
C MET A 111 18.23 2.93 20.17
N LEU A 112 19.39 2.51 19.68
CA LEU A 112 20.50 1.99 20.49
C LEU A 112 21.50 3.07 20.88
N ILE A 113 21.51 4.18 20.17
CA ILE A 113 22.35 5.35 20.46
C ILE A 113 21.45 6.53 20.78
N GLY A 114 21.71 7.20 21.90
CA GLY A 114 21.13 8.49 22.23
C GLY A 114 21.99 9.60 21.63
N GLY A 115 21.42 10.32 20.65
CA GLY A 115 22.11 11.39 19.93
C GLY A 115 21.74 12.78 20.46
N GLN A 116 22.68 13.72 20.38
CA GLN A 116 22.47 15.15 20.60
C GLN A 116 23.08 15.95 19.44
N GLY A 117 22.25 16.78 18.79
CA GLY A 117 22.61 17.52 17.57
C GLY A 117 21.79 17.06 16.37
N ASN A 118 22.26 17.36 15.17
CA ASN A 118 21.59 16.99 13.91
C ASN A 118 22.12 15.64 13.41
N PHE A 119 21.26 14.61 13.47
CA PHE A 119 21.54 13.26 12.95
C PHE A 119 20.87 13.00 11.59
N GLY A 120 20.49 14.03 10.84
CA GLY A 120 19.83 13.93 9.56
C GLY A 120 18.31 14.05 9.67
N SER A 121 17.63 13.93 8.55
CA SER A 121 16.17 14.00 8.46
C SER A 121 15.60 12.86 7.63
N VAL A 122 14.28 12.64 7.72
CA VAL A 122 13.54 11.69 6.88
C VAL A 122 13.59 12.07 5.38
N ASP A 123 13.86 13.34 5.07
CA ASP A 123 14.04 13.85 3.70
C ASP A 123 15.37 13.46 3.05
N GLY A 124 16.23 12.79 3.80
CA GLY A 124 17.53 12.33 3.33
C GLY A 124 18.64 13.37 3.49
N ASP A 125 18.42 14.41 4.30
CA ASP A 125 19.52 15.31 4.67
C ASP A 125 20.54 14.54 5.49
N PRO A 126 21.85 14.69 5.21
CA PRO A 126 22.90 14.00 5.93
C PRO A 126 23.01 14.51 7.38
N PRO A 127 23.52 13.68 8.30
CA PRO A 127 23.83 14.13 9.64
C PRO A 127 24.90 15.24 9.62
N GLY A 128 24.87 16.10 10.62
CA GLY A 128 25.92 17.09 10.82
C GLY A 128 27.29 16.41 11.01
N ALA A 129 28.40 17.15 10.69
CA ALA A 129 29.73 16.56 10.83
C ALA A 129 29.98 16.01 12.25
N MET A 130 30.61 14.83 12.38
CA MET A 130 30.82 14.10 13.64
C MET A 130 31.51 14.87 14.76
N ARG A 131 32.22 15.97 14.42
CA ARG A 131 32.82 16.90 15.39
C ARG A 131 31.79 17.79 16.11
N TYR A 132 30.56 17.92 15.55
CA TYR A 132 29.48 18.71 16.14
C TYR A 132 28.48 17.85 16.89
N THR A 133 28.13 16.67 16.35
CA THR A 133 27.20 15.75 16.98
C THR A 133 27.80 15.02 18.18
N GLU A 134 26.96 14.69 19.13
CA GLU A 134 27.35 13.98 20.36
C GLU A 134 26.48 12.75 20.54
N CYS A 135 27.03 11.72 21.15
CA CYS A 135 26.37 10.44 21.32
C CYS A 135 26.65 9.80 22.69
N ARG A 136 25.79 8.86 23.06
CA ARG A 136 25.98 7.91 24.16
C ARG A 136 25.11 6.67 23.92
N LEU A 137 25.35 5.57 24.58
CA LEU A 137 24.47 4.40 24.55
C LEU A 137 23.10 4.77 25.12
N SER A 138 22.03 4.22 24.54
CA SER A 138 20.70 4.26 25.16
C SER A 138 20.59 3.26 26.32
N SER A 139 19.61 3.43 27.19
CA SER A 139 19.35 2.46 28.25
C SER A 139 19.02 1.08 27.72
N LEU A 140 18.37 0.99 26.55
CA LEU A 140 18.07 -0.28 25.90
C LEU A 140 19.34 -0.93 25.32
N ALA A 141 20.28 -0.15 24.77
CA ALA A 141 21.56 -0.68 24.28
C ALA A 141 22.39 -1.34 25.40
N MET A 142 22.26 -0.87 26.64
CA MET A 142 22.91 -1.52 27.78
C MET A 142 22.41 -2.95 28.00
N GLU A 143 21.15 -3.27 27.62
CA GLU A 143 20.63 -4.64 27.69
C GLU A 143 21.23 -5.54 26.57
N MET A 144 21.68 -4.96 25.45
CA MET A 144 22.45 -5.71 24.43
C MET A 144 23.80 -6.16 24.93
N LEU A 145 24.43 -5.38 25.79
CA LEU A 145 25.82 -5.52 26.25
C LEU A 145 25.93 -6.11 27.66
N ARG A 146 24.79 -6.31 28.33
CA ARG A 146 24.75 -6.68 29.77
C ARG A 146 25.41 -8.03 30.02
N ASN A 147 26.28 -8.05 31.01
CA ASN A 147 27.06 -9.23 31.42
C ASN A 147 28.04 -9.76 30.35
N ILE A 148 28.51 -8.93 29.46
CA ILE A 148 29.48 -9.33 28.41
C ILE A 148 30.83 -9.71 29.02
N ASP A 149 31.16 -9.18 30.21
CA ASP A 149 32.33 -9.46 31.05
C ASP A 149 32.23 -10.75 31.86
N GLU A 150 31.08 -11.46 31.81
CA GLU A 150 30.83 -12.70 32.56
C GLU A 150 30.95 -13.97 31.64
N ASP A 151 31.84 -13.99 30.68
CA ASP A 151 32.06 -15.12 29.77
C ASP A 151 30.80 -15.63 29.05
N THR A 152 29.89 -14.70 28.72
CA THR A 152 28.59 -15.02 28.13
C THR A 152 28.62 -15.29 26.64
N VAL A 153 29.63 -14.73 25.93
CA VAL A 153 29.85 -14.83 24.49
C VAL A 153 31.32 -15.07 24.20
N ASP A 154 31.61 -15.53 22.99
CA ASP A 154 32.98 -15.74 22.55
C ASP A 154 33.60 -14.45 22.02
N PHE A 155 34.91 -14.32 22.22
CA PHE A 155 35.75 -13.24 21.71
C PHE A 155 36.72 -13.78 20.69
N THR A 156 37.12 -12.95 19.74
CA THR A 156 38.10 -13.23 18.73
C THR A 156 39.10 -12.08 18.64
N PRO A 157 40.35 -12.31 18.31
CA PRO A 157 41.28 -11.23 18.05
C PRO A 157 40.76 -10.31 16.95
N ASN A 158 40.98 -9.00 17.10
CA ASN A 158 40.69 -8.01 16.08
C ASN A 158 41.62 -8.14 14.86
N TYR A 159 41.52 -7.23 13.89
CA TYR A 159 42.25 -7.25 12.63
C TYR A 159 43.79 -7.23 12.76
N ASP A 160 44.35 -6.68 13.85
CA ASP A 160 45.77 -6.59 14.13
C ASP A 160 46.26 -7.55 15.24
N GLY A 161 45.33 -8.27 15.89
CA GLY A 161 45.62 -9.23 16.95
C GLY A 161 46.00 -8.60 18.29
N VAL A 162 45.81 -7.31 18.48
CA VAL A 162 46.15 -6.57 19.72
C VAL A 162 45.01 -6.52 20.72
N GLU A 163 43.79 -6.39 20.25
CA GLU A 163 42.59 -6.31 21.07
C GLU A 163 41.63 -7.46 20.72
N ASP A 164 40.78 -7.84 21.65
CA ASP A 164 39.73 -8.84 21.42
C ASP A 164 38.38 -8.16 21.16
N GLU A 165 37.62 -8.67 20.20
CA GLU A 165 36.26 -8.21 19.91
C GLU A 165 35.24 -9.35 20.09
N PRO A 166 33.99 -9.03 20.50
CA PRO A 166 32.96 -10.04 20.68
C PRO A 166 32.46 -10.55 19.33
N VAL A 167 32.36 -11.88 19.18
CA VAL A 167 31.79 -12.52 17.99
C VAL A 167 30.32 -12.18 17.83
N VAL A 168 29.60 -12.11 18.97
CA VAL A 168 28.18 -11.76 19.09
C VAL A 168 27.96 -11.09 20.44
N LEU A 169 26.91 -10.25 20.57
CA LEU A 169 26.56 -9.67 21.87
C LEU A 169 25.61 -10.59 22.65
N PRO A 170 25.56 -10.46 24.01
CA PRO A 170 24.59 -11.20 24.83
C PRO A 170 23.13 -10.93 24.44
N ALA A 171 22.80 -9.71 23.96
CA ALA A 171 21.55 -9.33 23.34
C ALA A 171 20.30 -9.79 24.07
N ARG A 172 20.04 -9.29 25.28
CA ARG A 172 18.93 -9.72 26.14
C ARG A 172 17.51 -9.49 25.61
N PHE A 173 17.35 -8.93 24.40
CA PHE A 173 16.10 -8.84 23.67
C PHE A 173 16.33 -9.17 22.20
N PRO A 174 15.31 -9.65 21.45
CA PRO A 174 15.45 -10.14 20.07
C PRO A 174 15.59 -8.98 19.08
N ASN A 175 16.75 -8.33 19.09
CA ASN A 175 17.03 -7.10 18.35
C ASN A 175 16.84 -7.25 16.82
N LEU A 176 17.11 -8.43 16.23
CA LEU A 176 16.88 -8.66 14.81
C LEU A 176 15.43 -8.44 14.40
N LEU A 177 14.49 -8.93 15.20
CA LEU A 177 13.05 -8.73 14.94
C LEU A 177 12.58 -7.35 15.37
N VAL A 178 13.09 -6.84 16.48
CA VAL A 178 12.63 -5.56 17.06
C VAL A 178 13.04 -4.36 16.21
N ASN A 179 14.29 -4.30 15.75
CA ASN A 179 14.81 -3.20 14.94
C ASN A 179 14.90 -3.52 13.44
N GLY A 180 14.81 -4.80 13.07
CA GLY A 180 15.01 -5.21 11.70
C GLY A 180 16.46 -5.06 11.22
N SER A 181 16.69 -5.36 9.95
CA SER A 181 17.99 -5.13 9.30
C SER A 181 17.78 -5.07 7.78
N SER A 182 18.56 -4.24 7.10
CA SER A 182 18.60 -4.21 5.64
C SER A 182 20.04 -4.21 5.17
N GLY A 183 20.38 -4.97 4.11
CA GLY A 183 21.73 -5.04 3.59
C GLY A 183 21.79 -5.72 2.22
N ILE A 184 22.79 -5.32 1.45
CA ILE A 184 23.06 -5.86 0.10
C ILE A 184 24.43 -6.51 0.14
N ALA A 185 24.47 -7.82 -0.09
CA ALA A 185 25.69 -8.61 -0.23
C ALA A 185 25.90 -9.04 -1.69
N VAL A 186 26.92 -9.83 -1.95
CA VAL A 186 27.15 -10.40 -3.28
C VAL A 186 26.18 -11.54 -3.52
N GLY A 187 25.32 -11.39 -4.53
CA GLY A 187 24.33 -12.40 -4.92
C GLY A 187 23.12 -12.56 -4.00
N MET A 188 23.06 -11.81 -2.88
CA MET A 188 21.95 -11.89 -1.93
C MET A 188 21.72 -10.55 -1.20
N ALA A 189 20.52 -10.36 -0.70
CA ALA A 189 20.17 -9.17 0.08
C ALA A 189 19.27 -9.57 1.26
N THR A 190 19.39 -8.85 2.37
CA THR A 190 18.48 -8.98 3.52
C THR A 190 17.62 -7.74 3.65
N ASN A 191 16.35 -7.91 4.03
CA ASN A 191 15.44 -6.83 4.34
C ASN A 191 14.40 -7.31 5.36
N ILE A 192 14.74 -7.23 6.63
CA ILE A 192 13.94 -7.69 7.77
C ILE A 192 13.23 -6.49 8.37
N PRO A 193 11.89 -6.49 8.42
CA PRO A 193 11.13 -5.37 8.98
C PRO A 193 11.25 -5.32 10.51
N PRO A 194 11.15 -4.12 11.11
CA PRO A 194 11.06 -3.97 12.56
C PRO A 194 9.69 -4.38 13.10
N HIS A 195 9.65 -4.78 14.39
CA HIS A 195 8.43 -5.20 15.09
C HIS A 195 8.32 -4.55 16.46
N ASN A 196 7.13 -4.58 17.03
CA ASN A 196 6.89 -4.08 18.38
C ASN A 196 7.57 -4.97 19.43
N LEU A 197 8.34 -4.35 20.34
CA LEU A 197 9.11 -5.04 21.38
C LEU A 197 8.24 -5.93 22.27
N SER A 198 7.07 -5.41 22.69
CA SER A 198 6.16 -6.14 23.56
C SER A 198 5.60 -7.40 22.90
N GLU A 199 5.21 -7.31 21.62
CA GLU A 199 4.68 -8.44 20.84
C GLU A 199 5.75 -9.53 20.64
N VAL A 200 6.99 -9.14 20.33
CA VAL A 200 8.09 -10.10 20.13
C VAL A 200 8.50 -10.77 21.42
N ILE A 201 8.53 -10.02 22.55
CA ILE A 201 8.81 -10.59 23.86
C ILE A 201 7.70 -11.56 24.29
N ASP A 202 6.42 -11.22 24.09
CA ASP A 202 5.31 -12.11 24.43
C ASP A 202 5.39 -13.43 23.65
N ALA A 203 5.73 -13.36 22.37
CA ALA A 203 5.95 -14.54 21.55
C ALA A 203 7.13 -15.39 22.05
N ALA A 204 8.24 -14.76 22.44
CA ALA A 204 9.40 -15.46 22.97
C ALA A 204 9.09 -16.15 24.31
N VAL A 205 8.35 -15.48 25.18
CA VAL A 205 7.92 -16.00 26.47
C VAL A 205 6.98 -17.19 26.31
N GLU A 206 6.01 -17.14 25.37
CA GLU A 206 5.12 -18.27 25.10
C GLU A 206 5.91 -19.52 24.69
N VAL A 207 6.92 -19.37 23.82
CA VAL A 207 7.78 -20.49 23.40
C VAL A 207 8.66 -21.00 24.56
N LEU A 208 9.17 -20.13 25.43
CA LEU A 208 9.97 -20.52 26.59
C LEU A 208 9.16 -21.30 27.63
N GLU A 209 7.88 -20.95 27.82
CA GLU A 209 6.97 -21.61 28.78
C GLU A 209 6.41 -22.92 28.21
N ASN A 210 6.32 -23.06 26.88
CA ASN A 210 5.82 -24.24 26.19
C ASN A 210 6.90 -24.82 25.26
N PRO A 211 7.94 -25.46 25.79
CA PRO A 211 9.09 -25.92 25.01
C PRO A 211 8.75 -26.98 23.95
N GLU A 212 7.62 -27.66 24.08
CA GLU A 212 7.08 -28.60 23.11
C GLU A 212 6.76 -27.95 21.76
N LEU A 213 6.40 -26.64 21.74
CA LEU A 213 6.17 -25.89 20.50
C LEU A 213 7.39 -25.87 19.57
N ALA A 214 8.59 -25.95 20.15
CA ALA A 214 9.83 -25.97 19.37
C ALA A 214 10.05 -27.28 18.57
N ALA A 215 9.26 -28.34 18.86
CA ALA A 215 9.36 -29.62 18.16
C ALA A 215 8.62 -29.62 16.81
N ASP A 216 7.59 -28.77 16.65
CA ASP A 216 6.84 -28.60 15.39
C ASP A 216 6.87 -27.13 14.95
N GLU A 217 7.56 -26.89 13.84
CA GLU A 217 7.73 -25.55 13.28
C GLU A 217 6.39 -24.88 12.92
N THR A 218 5.40 -25.67 12.50
CA THR A 218 4.07 -25.15 12.14
C THR A 218 3.31 -24.70 13.38
N GLU A 219 3.33 -25.50 14.43
CA GLU A 219 2.69 -25.15 15.70
C GLU A 219 3.38 -23.94 16.34
N MET A 220 4.70 -23.91 16.32
CA MET A 220 5.48 -22.76 16.79
C MET A 220 5.14 -21.49 16.01
N LEU A 221 5.08 -21.54 14.68
CA LEU A 221 4.72 -20.40 13.84
C LEU A 221 3.31 -19.89 14.17
N GLN A 222 2.35 -20.78 14.37
CA GLN A 222 0.99 -20.40 14.79
C GLN A 222 0.96 -19.73 16.17
N ALA A 223 1.72 -20.23 17.12
CA ALA A 223 1.85 -19.62 18.44
C ALA A 223 2.45 -18.22 18.37
N VAL A 224 3.58 -18.06 17.70
CA VAL A 224 4.30 -16.79 17.55
C VAL A 224 3.44 -15.74 16.83
N THR A 225 2.71 -16.13 15.78
CA THR A 225 1.87 -15.20 15.00
C THR A 225 0.60 -14.76 15.73
N ARG A 226 0.22 -15.40 16.83
CA ARG A 226 -0.83 -14.89 17.72
C ARG A 226 -0.41 -13.59 18.43
N HIS A 227 0.86 -13.44 18.74
CA HIS A 227 1.42 -12.25 19.38
C HIS A 227 1.94 -11.24 18.37
N ILE A 228 2.79 -11.66 17.45
CA ILE A 228 3.38 -10.78 16.40
C ILE A 228 2.40 -10.67 15.24
N LYS A 229 1.57 -9.63 15.28
CA LYS A 229 0.50 -9.41 14.30
C LYS A 229 1.00 -8.92 12.94
N GLY A 230 2.17 -8.30 12.89
CA GLY A 230 2.78 -7.72 11.71
C GLY A 230 3.95 -6.81 12.06
N PRO A 231 4.68 -6.28 11.08
CA PRO A 231 5.72 -5.27 11.31
C PRO A 231 5.19 -4.02 12.02
N ASP A 232 6.08 -3.32 12.71
CA ASP A 232 5.81 -2.06 13.40
C ASP A 232 6.89 -1.04 13.03
N PHE A 233 6.59 -0.23 12.02
CA PHE A 233 7.55 0.69 11.44
C PHE A 233 7.76 1.95 12.29
N PRO A 234 8.99 2.51 12.34
CA PRO A 234 9.29 3.72 13.12
C PRO A 234 8.40 4.91 12.75
N THR A 235 8.07 5.07 11.46
CA THR A 235 7.28 6.17 10.92
C THR A 235 5.76 5.94 11.00
N GLY A 236 5.31 4.84 11.60
CA GLY A 236 3.88 4.49 11.70
C GLY A 236 3.32 3.96 10.37
N ALA A 237 2.36 4.66 9.81
CA ALA A 237 1.64 4.34 8.59
C ALA A 237 0.68 3.14 8.68
N LEU A 238 -0.08 2.91 7.61
CA LEU A 238 -1.02 1.80 7.51
C LEU A 238 -0.37 0.61 6.81
N ILE A 239 -0.64 -0.59 7.30
CA ILE A 239 -0.29 -1.85 6.63
C ILE A 239 -1.58 -2.47 6.10
N LEU A 240 -1.64 -2.70 4.79
CA LEU A 240 -2.83 -3.17 4.09
C LEU A 240 -2.82 -4.68 3.91
N GLY A 241 -3.86 -5.33 4.45
CA GLY A 241 -4.06 -6.78 4.31
C GLY A 241 -3.10 -7.62 5.16
N LYS A 242 -3.37 -8.91 5.24
CA LYS A 242 -2.58 -9.88 6.01
C LYS A 242 -1.81 -10.89 5.14
N GLY A 243 -2.11 -10.97 3.84
CA GLY A 243 -1.52 -11.98 2.95
C GLY A 243 0.00 -11.88 2.87
N GLY A 244 0.53 -10.69 2.57
CA GLY A 244 1.98 -10.47 2.49
C GLY A 244 2.72 -10.66 3.82
N ILE A 245 2.05 -10.43 4.97
CA ILE A 245 2.59 -10.73 6.30
C ILE A 245 2.67 -12.24 6.51
N ALA A 246 1.59 -12.97 6.17
CA ALA A 246 1.54 -14.42 6.31
C ALA A 246 2.62 -15.10 5.45
N ASP A 247 2.79 -14.67 4.20
CA ASP A 247 3.83 -15.15 3.31
C ASP A 247 5.23 -14.88 3.89
N ALA A 248 5.49 -13.66 4.36
CA ALA A 248 6.76 -13.28 4.95
C ALA A 248 7.10 -14.12 6.19
N TYR A 249 6.14 -14.35 7.07
CA TYR A 249 6.35 -15.08 8.33
C TYR A 249 6.46 -16.58 8.15
N SER A 250 5.81 -17.15 7.13
CA SER A 250 5.88 -18.59 6.84
C SER A 250 7.07 -18.99 5.99
N THR A 251 7.49 -18.15 5.04
CA THR A 251 8.55 -18.49 4.07
C THR A 251 9.84 -17.69 4.22
N GLY A 252 9.85 -16.67 5.08
CA GLY A 252 10.93 -15.68 5.15
C GLY A 252 10.93 -14.67 4.01
N ARG A 253 9.96 -14.73 3.07
CA ARG A 253 9.83 -13.79 1.94
C ARG A 253 8.40 -13.38 1.75
N GLY A 254 8.18 -12.08 1.49
CA GLY A 254 6.84 -11.54 1.29
C GLY A 254 6.86 -10.09 0.82
N SER A 255 5.70 -9.59 0.44
CA SER A 255 5.52 -8.19 0.04
C SER A 255 4.42 -7.57 0.90
N ILE A 256 4.79 -6.61 1.73
CA ILE A 256 3.88 -5.93 2.67
C ILE A 256 3.55 -4.56 2.11
N LYS A 257 2.27 -4.33 1.84
CA LYS A 257 1.78 -3.07 1.30
C LYS A 257 1.61 -2.05 2.42
N MET A 258 2.35 -0.95 2.35
CA MET A 258 2.28 0.19 3.28
C MET A 258 1.57 1.36 2.61
N ARG A 259 0.79 2.13 3.38
CA ARG A 259 0.09 3.32 2.89
C ARG A 259 0.22 4.45 3.91
N ALA A 260 0.46 5.67 3.42
CA ALA A 260 0.48 6.89 4.20
C ALA A 260 -0.87 7.13 4.91
N VAL A 261 -0.83 7.75 6.07
CA VAL A 261 -2.03 8.28 6.72
C VAL A 261 -2.32 9.65 6.16
N CYS A 262 -3.49 9.77 5.54
CA CYS A 262 -3.93 11.01 4.91
C CYS A 262 -5.31 11.41 5.43
N GLU A 263 -5.48 12.69 5.72
CA GLU A 263 -6.74 13.30 6.12
C GLU A 263 -7.16 14.36 5.10
N ILE A 264 -8.46 14.50 4.88
CA ILE A 264 -9.00 15.52 4.00
C ILE A 264 -9.53 16.64 4.88
N GLU A 265 -8.96 17.83 4.76
CA GLU A 265 -9.34 19.03 5.51
C GLU A 265 -9.88 20.13 4.58
N GLU A 266 -10.68 21.04 5.12
CA GLU A 266 -10.98 22.31 4.44
C GLU A 266 -9.82 23.30 4.65
N GLY A 267 -9.24 23.75 3.57
CA GLY A 267 -8.19 24.74 3.57
C GLY A 267 -8.72 26.18 3.66
N PRO A 268 -7.82 27.18 3.74
CA PRO A 268 -8.18 28.58 3.69
C PRO A 268 -9.01 28.89 2.44
N ARG A 269 -10.12 29.62 2.60
CA ARG A 269 -11.06 29.99 1.53
C ARG A 269 -11.93 28.84 0.99
N GLY A 270 -12.11 27.75 1.75
CA GLY A 270 -12.97 26.63 1.38
C GLY A 270 -12.45 25.75 0.25
N ALA A 271 -11.16 25.79 -0.06
CA ALA A 271 -10.54 24.83 -0.97
C ALA A 271 -10.15 23.57 -0.19
N PRO A 272 -10.44 22.36 -0.67
CA PRO A 272 -10.05 21.14 0.02
C PRO A 272 -8.54 20.93 -0.03
N ARG A 273 -7.98 20.27 0.99
CA ARG A 273 -6.57 19.88 1.05
C ARG A 273 -6.43 18.47 1.61
N ILE A 274 -5.41 17.76 1.15
CA ILE A 274 -5.01 16.47 1.68
C ILE A 274 -3.80 16.71 2.58
N VAL A 275 -3.89 16.28 3.83
CA VAL A 275 -2.82 16.38 4.82
C VAL A 275 -2.28 14.99 5.10
N VAL A 276 -0.99 14.79 4.87
CA VAL A 276 -0.29 13.55 5.18
C VAL A 276 0.36 13.70 6.54
N THR A 277 0.01 12.83 7.48
CA THR A 277 0.51 12.85 8.86
C THR A 277 1.54 11.76 9.13
N GLU A 278 1.49 10.65 8.37
CA GLU A 278 2.43 9.54 8.48
C GLU A 278 2.81 9.05 7.06
N PHE A 279 4.10 8.85 6.81
CA PHE A 279 4.61 8.30 5.57
C PHE A 279 4.98 6.82 5.72
N PRO A 280 4.90 6.03 4.63
CA PRO A 280 5.45 4.68 4.62
C PRO A 280 6.95 4.69 5.00
N TYR A 281 7.39 3.62 5.64
CA TYR A 281 8.77 3.48 6.08
C TYR A 281 9.76 3.61 4.91
N GLN A 282 10.86 4.34 5.11
CA GLN A 282 11.91 4.65 4.13
C GLN A 282 11.46 5.53 2.95
N VAL A 283 10.29 6.16 3.04
CA VAL A 283 9.80 7.12 2.03
C VAL A 283 10.13 8.55 2.46
N SER A 284 10.80 9.30 1.58
CA SER A 284 11.13 10.71 1.79
C SER A 284 9.98 11.61 1.32
N PRO A 285 9.44 12.52 2.18
CA PRO A 285 8.44 13.52 1.80
C PRO A 285 8.88 14.38 0.60
N ARG A 286 10.14 14.79 0.55
CA ARG A 286 10.73 15.57 -0.55
C ARG A 286 10.58 14.83 -1.89
N ARG A 287 10.94 13.54 -1.95
CA ARG A 287 10.80 12.73 -3.18
C ARG A 287 9.34 12.57 -3.61
N VAL A 288 8.42 12.47 -2.64
CA VAL A 288 6.98 12.44 -2.93
C VAL A 288 6.54 13.77 -3.54
N ALA A 289 6.97 14.92 -2.99
CA ALA A 289 6.68 16.25 -3.55
C ALA A 289 7.19 16.40 -4.98
N GLU A 290 8.45 16.02 -5.23
CA GLU A 290 9.06 16.03 -6.56
C GLU A 290 8.27 15.16 -7.55
N LYS A 291 7.85 13.96 -7.12
CA LYS A 291 7.04 13.04 -7.96
C LYS A 291 5.67 13.60 -8.27
N ILE A 292 5.01 14.22 -7.30
CA ILE A 292 3.73 14.91 -7.51
C ILE A 292 3.89 16.02 -8.55
N ALA A 293 4.92 16.87 -8.39
CA ALA A 293 5.18 17.96 -9.33
C ALA A 293 5.45 17.45 -10.75
N GLU A 294 6.22 16.37 -10.91
CA GLU A 294 6.46 15.69 -12.19
C GLU A 294 5.13 15.23 -12.83
N LEU A 295 4.27 14.55 -12.06
CA LEU A 295 2.99 14.02 -12.54
C LEU A 295 2.02 15.14 -12.93
N VAL A 296 1.97 16.22 -12.19
CA VAL A 296 1.16 17.42 -12.50
C VAL A 296 1.65 18.06 -13.78
N LYS A 297 2.96 18.26 -13.94
CA LYS A 297 3.58 18.82 -15.16
C LYS A 297 3.33 17.93 -16.39
N ALA A 298 3.33 16.62 -16.22
CA ALA A 298 3.04 15.66 -17.29
C ALA A 298 1.54 15.52 -17.59
N GLY A 299 0.64 16.24 -16.90
CA GLY A 299 -0.82 16.14 -17.07
C GLY A 299 -1.40 14.78 -16.66
N ARG A 300 -0.68 14.02 -15.82
CA ARG A 300 -1.10 12.70 -15.33
C ARG A 300 -1.78 12.75 -13.95
N LEU A 301 -1.73 13.90 -13.30
CA LEU A 301 -2.36 14.17 -12.02
C LEU A 301 -2.97 15.56 -12.06
N GLU A 302 -4.29 15.62 -12.07
CA GLU A 302 -5.06 16.84 -12.14
C GLU A 302 -5.64 17.20 -10.76
N GLY A 303 -6.10 18.44 -10.61
CA GLY A 303 -6.80 18.88 -9.39
C GLY A 303 -5.89 19.38 -8.28
N ILE A 304 -4.56 19.33 -8.40
CA ILE A 304 -3.62 19.87 -7.42
C ILE A 304 -3.33 21.35 -7.74
N ALA A 305 -3.32 22.18 -6.70
CA ALA A 305 -2.98 23.61 -6.78
C ALA A 305 -1.56 23.86 -6.29
N ASP A 306 -1.16 23.28 -5.14
CA ASP A 306 0.17 23.47 -4.54
C ASP A 306 0.53 22.28 -3.64
N VAL A 307 1.83 22.13 -3.33
CA VAL A 307 2.34 21.10 -2.40
C VAL A 307 3.30 21.79 -1.44
N ARG A 308 3.09 21.62 -0.14
CA ARG A 308 3.93 22.24 0.91
C ARG A 308 4.24 21.24 2.01
N ASP A 309 5.44 21.32 2.53
CA ASP A 309 5.83 20.62 3.75
C ASP A 309 5.81 21.61 4.93
N GLU A 310 4.92 21.39 5.88
CA GLU A 310 4.79 22.13 7.13
C GLU A 310 5.21 21.28 8.34
N SER A 311 5.95 20.18 8.10
CA SER A 311 6.45 19.30 9.16
C SER A 311 7.36 20.06 10.13
N SER A 312 7.29 19.69 11.39
CA SER A 312 8.07 20.28 12.45
C SER A 312 8.54 19.23 13.46
N HIS A 313 9.23 19.63 14.51
CA HIS A 313 9.62 18.74 15.61
C HIS A 313 8.41 18.12 16.36
N VAL A 314 7.21 18.64 16.15
CA VAL A 314 5.97 18.13 16.76
C VAL A 314 5.41 16.96 15.97
N GLY A 315 5.67 16.89 14.67
CA GLY A 315 5.17 15.82 13.80
C GLY A 315 5.21 16.18 12.32
N THR A 316 4.89 15.17 11.52
CA THR A 316 4.78 15.28 10.06
C THR A 316 3.49 15.99 9.68
N ARG A 317 3.58 16.99 8.81
CA ARG A 317 2.45 17.70 8.23
C ARG A 317 2.76 18.11 6.79
N PHE A 318 2.54 17.18 5.87
CA PHE A 318 2.74 17.40 4.45
C PHE A 318 1.39 17.68 3.79
N ILE A 319 1.25 18.83 3.10
CA ILE A 319 -0.02 19.35 2.60
C ILE A 319 -0.02 19.35 1.07
N VAL A 320 -1.06 18.72 0.49
CA VAL A 320 -1.38 18.83 -0.93
C VAL A 320 -2.65 19.68 -1.06
N GLU A 321 -2.50 20.92 -1.52
CA GLU A 321 -3.62 21.82 -1.76
C GLU A 321 -4.32 21.47 -3.07
N LEU A 322 -5.65 21.37 -3.04
CA LEU A 322 -6.45 21.02 -4.20
C LEU A 322 -7.12 22.25 -4.83
N LYS A 323 -7.42 22.17 -6.11
CA LYS A 323 -8.27 23.16 -6.79
C LYS A 323 -9.71 23.03 -6.27
N ARG A 324 -10.46 24.13 -6.26
CA ARG A 324 -11.84 24.16 -5.71
C ARG A 324 -12.81 23.16 -6.32
N ASN A 325 -12.61 22.80 -7.57
CA ASN A 325 -13.45 21.86 -8.33
C ASN A 325 -12.90 20.42 -8.33
N ALA A 326 -11.81 20.15 -7.61
CA ALA A 326 -11.25 18.81 -7.51
C ALA A 326 -12.07 17.97 -6.52
N VAL A 327 -12.22 16.69 -6.82
CA VAL A 327 -12.80 15.69 -5.90
C VAL A 327 -11.66 15.11 -5.07
N PRO A 328 -11.57 15.41 -3.76
CA PRO A 328 -10.42 15.05 -2.93
C PRO A 328 -10.10 13.56 -2.93
N GLN A 329 -11.13 12.70 -2.86
CA GLN A 329 -10.96 11.25 -2.82
C GLN A 329 -10.33 10.71 -4.10
N VAL A 330 -10.73 11.23 -5.26
CA VAL A 330 -10.16 10.83 -6.57
C VAL A 330 -8.69 11.22 -6.67
N VAL A 331 -8.34 12.42 -6.20
CA VAL A 331 -6.95 12.87 -6.16
C VAL A 331 -6.14 11.99 -5.20
N LEU A 332 -6.65 11.71 -4.01
CA LEU A 332 -6.01 10.87 -3.01
C LEU A 332 -5.76 9.45 -3.54
N ASN A 333 -6.76 8.83 -4.16
CA ASN A 333 -6.63 7.51 -4.77
C ASN A 333 -5.57 7.50 -5.89
N THR A 334 -5.53 8.58 -6.68
CA THR A 334 -4.51 8.74 -7.73
C THR A 334 -3.12 8.91 -7.15
N LEU A 335 -2.98 9.64 -6.03
CA LEU A 335 -1.74 9.79 -5.29
C LEU A 335 -1.23 8.44 -4.78
N TYR A 336 -2.09 7.62 -4.14
CA TYR A 336 -1.72 6.27 -3.71
C TYR A 336 -1.27 5.36 -4.87
N LYS A 337 -1.92 5.46 -6.02
CA LYS A 337 -1.58 4.62 -7.19
C LYS A 337 -0.31 5.06 -7.93
N ARG A 338 0.07 6.34 -7.87
CA ARG A 338 1.13 6.91 -8.72
C ARG A 338 2.32 7.48 -7.98
N THR A 339 2.27 7.52 -6.65
CA THR A 339 3.35 8.05 -5.80
C THR A 339 3.70 7.07 -4.70
N GLN A 340 4.77 7.33 -3.97
CA GLN A 340 5.22 6.54 -2.83
C GLN A 340 4.38 6.77 -1.54
N LEU A 341 3.23 7.44 -1.63
CA LEU A 341 2.25 7.45 -0.54
C LEU A 341 1.64 6.06 -0.30
N GLN A 342 1.76 5.16 -1.26
CA GLN A 342 1.58 3.73 -1.09
C GLN A 342 2.77 3.01 -1.71
N GLU A 343 3.46 2.18 -0.92
CA GLU A 343 4.68 1.48 -1.32
C GLU A 343 4.69 0.05 -0.77
N ASN A 344 5.41 -0.84 -1.42
CA ASN A 344 5.55 -2.21 -0.98
C ASN A 344 6.90 -2.42 -0.29
N PHE A 345 6.88 -2.96 0.93
CA PHE A 345 8.07 -3.42 1.63
C PHE A 345 8.33 -4.89 1.27
N GLY A 346 9.39 -5.13 0.50
CA GLY A 346 9.81 -6.48 0.13
C GLY A 346 10.56 -7.14 1.28
N VAL A 347 9.92 -8.08 1.98
CA VAL A 347 10.55 -8.83 3.07
C VAL A 347 11.47 -9.92 2.53
N ASN A 348 12.68 -10.00 3.07
CA ASN A 348 13.61 -11.12 2.90
C ASN A 348 14.37 -11.32 4.22
N MET A 349 13.96 -12.34 4.99
CA MET A 349 14.48 -12.61 6.33
C MET A 349 15.76 -13.46 6.24
N LEU A 350 16.78 -12.93 5.58
CA LEU A 350 18.10 -13.52 5.41
C LEU A 350 19.02 -13.05 6.54
N ALA A 351 19.58 -13.96 7.32
CA ALA A 351 20.54 -13.66 8.38
C ALA A 351 21.61 -14.77 8.47
N LEU A 352 22.67 -14.50 9.22
CA LEU A 352 23.71 -15.49 9.49
C LEU A 352 23.28 -16.34 10.69
N ASP A 353 23.24 -17.65 10.50
CA ASP A 353 23.07 -18.66 11.53
C ASP A 353 24.35 -19.46 11.61
N ASP A 354 25.12 -19.31 12.69
CA ASP A 354 26.47 -19.84 12.87
C ASP A 354 27.40 -19.60 11.65
N GLY A 355 27.39 -18.37 11.15
CA GLY A 355 28.21 -17.94 10.00
C GLY A 355 27.66 -18.35 8.63
N VAL A 356 26.56 -19.08 8.55
CA VAL A 356 25.94 -19.54 7.31
C VAL A 356 24.74 -18.65 6.97
N PRO A 357 24.67 -18.03 5.78
CA PRO A 357 23.52 -17.23 5.37
C PRO A 357 22.31 -18.13 5.09
N ARG A 358 21.21 -17.89 5.81
CA ARG A 358 19.95 -18.62 5.67
C ARG A 358 18.77 -17.67 5.58
N THR A 359 17.82 -17.95 4.66
CA THR A 359 16.49 -17.33 4.71
C THR A 359 15.65 -18.12 5.70
N MET A 360 15.21 -17.47 6.75
CA MET A 360 14.49 -18.08 7.86
C MET A 360 13.07 -17.53 7.95
N ASN A 361 12.15 -18.35 8.41
CA ASN A 361 10.82 -17.90 8.79
C ASN A 361 10.83 -17.28 10.20
N LEU A 362 9.69 -16.72 10.63
CA LEU A 362 9.60 -16.02 11.90
C LEU A 362 9.89 -16.94 13.10
N ALA A 363 9.40 -18.19 13.07
CA ALA A 363 9.62 -19.18 14.13
C ALA A 363 11.11 -19.55 14.25
N GLN A 364 11.77 -19.77 13.12
CA GLN A 364 13.20 -20.12 13.09
C GLN A 364 14.09 -19.00 13.64
N VAL A 365 13.79 -17.72 13.27
CA VAL A 365 14.52 -16.57 13.82
C VAL A 365 14.36 -16.48 15.33
N LEU A 366 13.12 -16.62 15.83
CA LEU A 366 12.85 -16.55 17.26
C LEU A 366 13.45 -17.73 18.02
N HIS A 367 13.44 -18.93 17.45
CA HIS A 367 14.07 -20.12 18.02
C HIS A 367 15.59 -19.96 18.17
N ALA A 368 16.25 -19.45 17.14
CA ALA A 368 17.70 -19.19 17.18
C ALA A 368 18.05 -18.16 18.27
N TYR A 369 17.27 -17.10 18.38
CA TYR A 369 17.42 -16.12 19.46
C TYR A 369 17.22 -16.74 20.86
N ILE A 370 16.16 -17.52 21.09
CA ILE A 370 15.87 -18.18 22.37
C ILE A 370 17.02 -19.13 22.75
N THR A 371 17.51 -19.90 21.80
CA THR A 371 18.65 -20.81 21.98
C THR A 371 19.90 -20.03 22.42
N HIS A 372 20.18 -18.92 21.80
CA HIS A 372 21.28 -18.02 22.18
C HIS A 372 21.10 -17.51 23.61
N GLN A 373 19.91 -17.05 24.00
CA GLN A 373 19.64 -16.55 25.36
C GLN A 373 19.81 -17.65 26.44
N ILE A 374 19.34 -18.85 26.17
CA ILE A 374 19.58 -20.01 27.07
C ILE A 374 21.08 -20.23 27.26
N ASN A 375 21.87 -20.19 26.16
CA ASN A 375 23.32 -20.35 26.24
C ASN A 375 23.98 -19.19 27.01
N VAL A 376 23.56 -17.96 26.83
CA VAL A 376 24.05 -16.79 27.58
C VAL A 376 23.81 -16.96 29.06
N VAL A 377 22.61 -17.36 29.47
CA VAL A 377 22.28 -17.58 30.90
C VAL A 377 23.07 -18.75 31.48
N VAL A 378 23.23 -19.86 30.76
CA VAL A 378 24.03 -21.01 31.22
C VAL A 378 25.50 -20.62 31.38
N ARG A 379 26.11 -19.93 30.42
CA ARG A 379 27.51 -19.46 30.48
C ARG A 379 27.70 -18.47 31.63
N ARG A 380 26.83 -17.50 31.79
CA ARG A 380 26.82 -16.54 32.90
C ARG A 380 26.74 -17.25 34.21
N THR A 381 25.86 -18.25 34.37
CA THR A 381 25.70 -19.01 35.60
C THR A 381 26.94 -19.84 35.91
N ARG A 382 27.57 -20.46 34.94
CA ARG A 382 28.84 -21.18 35.08
C ARG A 382 29.98 -20.25 35.53
N PHE A 383 30.06 -19.07 34.90
CA PHE A 383 31.06 -18.07 35.31
C PHE A 383 30.88 -17.65 36.77
N ARG A 384 29.64 -17.32 37.17
CA ARG A 384 29.34 -16.94 38.57
C ARG A 384 29.57 -18.07 39.51
N LEU A 385 29.23 -19.31 39.15
CA LEU A 385 29.51 -20.50 39.94
C LEU A 385 30.99 -20.66 40.16
N ARG A 386 31.81 -20.65 39.11
CA ARG A 386 33.26 -20.73 39.19
C ARG A 386 33.83 -19.65 40.14
N LYS A 387 33.40 -18.40 39.96
CA LYS A 387 33.84 -17.30 40.83
C LYS A 387 33.42 -17.45 42.29
N ALA A 388 32.22 -17.94 42.54
CA ALA A 388 31.74 -18.23 43.88
C ALA A 388 32.49 -19.40 44.53
N GLU A 389 32.79 -20.47 43.78
CA GLU A 389 33.57 -21.61 44.24
C GLU A 389 35.03 -21.21 44.51
N GLU A 390 35.70 -20.43 43.62
CA GLU A 390 37.02 -19.88 43.85
C GLU A 390 37.05 -19.05 45.16
N ARG A 391 36.09 -18.19 45.38
CA ARG A 391 35.99 -17.33 46.53
C ARG A 391 35.71 -18.15 47.82
N SER A 392 34.77 -19.11 47.76
CA SER A 392 34.44 -20.01 48.84
C SER A 392 35.64 -20.83 49.26
N HIS A 393 36.41 -21.34 48.28
CA HIS A 393 37.64 -22.10 48.55
C HIS A 393 38.69 -21.29 49.35
N ILE A 394 38.84 -19.99 48.98
CA ILE A 394 39.71 -19.09 49.73
C ILE A 394 39.20 -18.86 51.14
N LEU A 395 37.90 -18.65 51.34
CA LEU A 395 37.33 -18.41 52.66
C LEU A 395 37.40 -19.65 53.55
N GLU A 396 37.26 -20.87 53.02
CA GLU A 396 37.45 -22.13 53.68
C GLU A 396 38.87 -22.21 54.30
N GLY A 397 39.90 -21.88 53.50
CA GLY A 397 41.26 -21.82 53.98
C GLY A 397 41.48 -20.79 55.11
N LEU A 398 40.84 -19.61 54.92
CA LEU A 398 40.88 -18.54 55.91
C LEU A 398 40.21 -18.98 57.25
N ILE A 399 39.07 -19.69 57.20
CA ILE A 399 38.38 -20.21 58.40
C ILE A 399 39.25 -21.25 59.13
N ILE A 400 39.86 -22.20 58.36
CA ILE A 400 40.80 -23.16 58.92
C ILE A 400 41.95 -22.44 59.64
N ALA A 401 42.52 -21.42 59.04
CA ALA A 401 43.59 -20.62 59.61
C ALA A 401 43.15 -19.83 60.90
N LEU A 402 41.94 -19.28 60.88
CA LEU A 402 41.37 -18.52 61.98
C LEU A 402 41.00 -19.40 63.14
N ASP A 403 40.53 -20.62 62.91
CA ASP A 403 40.20 -21.61 63.96
C ASP A 403 41.46 -22.10 64.73
N ARG A 404 42.65 -22.02 64.06
CA ARG A 404 43.94 -22.42 64.60
C ARG A 404 44.99 -21.29 64.48
N ILE A 405 44.59 -20.08 64.79
CA ILE A 405 45.33 -18.87 64.47
C ILE A 405 46.69 -18.80 65.11
N ASP A 406 46.77 -19.27 66.40
CA ASP A 406 48.02 -19.26 67.18
C ASP A 406 49.07 -20.16 66.52
N GLU A 407 48.69 -21.37 66.08
CA GLU A 407 49.57 -22.30 65.38
C GLU A 407 50.03 -21.75 64.00
N VAL A 408 49.15 -21.12 63.31
CA VAL A 408 49.45 -20.44 62.00
C VAL A 408 50.49 -19.33 62.22
N ILE A 409 50.32 -18.50 63.23
CA ILE A 409 51.24 -17.42 63.52
C ILE A 409 52.59 -17.97 63.99
N GLU A 410 52.64 -19.00 64.80
CA GLU A 410 53.88 -19.65 65.23
C GLU A 410 54.67 -20.26 64.05
N LEU A 411 53.99 -20.98 63.16
CA LEU A 411 54.57 -21.54 61.94
C LEU A 411 55.15 -20.45 61.03
N ILE A 412 54.43 -19.39 60.78
CA ILE A 412 54.85 -18.25 59.91
C ILE A 412 56.08 -17.60 60.53
N ARG A 413 56.14 -17.39 61.82
CA ARG A 413 57.28 -16.78 62.58
C ARG A 413 58.51 -17.69 62.57
N ALA A 414 58.33 -19.00 62.55
CA ALA A 414 59.40 -20.00 62.60
C ALA A 414 60.03 -20.21 61.18
N SER A 415 59.34 -19.89 60.16
CA SER A 415 59.77 -20.07 58.77
C SER A 415 60.83 -19.01 58.35
N ALA A 416 61.83 -19.38 57.58
CA ALA A 416 62.93 -18.52 57.15
C ALA A 416 62.58 -17.57 56.04
N ASN A 417 61.57 -17.94 55.23
CA ASN A 417 61.08 -17.14 54.08
C ASN A 417 59.61 -17.49 53.80
N ALA A 418 58.98 -16.71 52.95
CA ALA A 418 57.57 -16.87 52.57
C ALA A 418 57.26 -18.19 51.87
N GLU A 419 58.18 -18.74 51.07
CA GLU A 419 58.01 -20.01 50.41
C GLU A 419 57.99 -21.20 51.43
N GLU A 420 58.85 -21.19 52.38
CA GLU A 420 58.87 -22.18 53.50
C GLU A 420 57.61 -22.07 54.36
N ALA A 421 57.15 -20.85 54.61
CA ALA A 421 55.88 -20.64 55.34
C ALA A 421 54.70 -21.18 54.55
N ARG A 422 54.66 -20.97 53.22
CA ARG A 422 53.63 -21.46 52.34
C ARG A 422 53.60 -23.01 52.35
N GLN A 423 54.70 -23.63 52.14
CA GLN A 423 54.80 -25.08 52.16
C GLN A 423 54.43 -25.66 53.55
N GLY A 424 54.83 -24.99 54.62
CA GLY A 424 54.45 -25.36 55.92
C GLY A 424 52.92 -25.28 56.22
N LEU A 425 52.27 -24.22 55.76
CA LEU A 425 50.83 -24.10 55.79
C LEU A 425 50.11 -25.17 54.96
N ILE A 426 50.58 -25.51 53.81
CA ILE A 426 50.05 -26.59 52.96
C ILE A 426 50.15 -27.93 53.74
N ALA A 427 51.35 -28.30 54.23
CA ALA A 427 51.58 -29.56 54.86
C ALA A 427 50.91 -29.71 56.27
N GLY A 428 50.90 -28.61 57.04
CA GLY A 428 50.39 -28.64 58.42
C GLY A 428 48.87 -28.50 58.54
N PHE A 429 48.22 -27.80 57.59
CA PHE A 429 46.78 -27.52 57.69
C PHE A 429 45.98 -28.11 56.52
N GLY A 430 46.63 -28.82 55.57
CA GLY A 430 45.96 -29.40 54.39
C GLY A 430 45.41 -28.34 53.41
N LEU A 431 46.01 -27.17 53.38
CA LEU A 431 45.62 -26.04 52.54
C LEU A 431 46.11 -26.19 51.12
N SER A 432 45.37 -25.63 50.17
CA SER A 432 45.86 -25.48 48.81
C SER A 432 46.91 -24.36 48.71
N GLU A 433 47.69 -24.34 47.64
CA GLU A 433 48.69 -23.29 47.40
C GLU A 433 48.02 -21.88 47.37
N HIS A 434 46.88 -21.76 46.71
CA HIS A 434 46.11 -20.53 46.68
C HIS A 434 45.58 -20.10 48.05
N GLN A 435 45.13 -21.03 48.90
CA GLN A 435 44.69 -20.73 50.24
C GLN A 435 45.84 -20.26 51.09
N ALA A 436 46.98 -20.98 51.06
CA ALA A 436 48.21 -20.65 51.78
C ALA A 436 48.72 -19.25 51.38
N GLN A 437 48.76 -18.95 50.12
CA GLN A 437 49.19 -17.62 49.62
C GLN A 437 48.27 -16.52 50.17
N HIS A 438 46.94 -16.69 50.09
CA HIS A 438 46.00 -15.73 50.61
C HIS A 438 46.09 -15.53 52.13
N ILE A 439 46.47 -16.56 52.91
CA ILE A 439 46.72 -16.45 54.34
C ILE A 439 47.98 -15.62 54.60
N LEU A 440 49.05 -15.81 53.82
CA LEU A 440 50.28 -15.04 53.96
C LEU A 440 50.05 -13.54 53.59
N ASP A 441 49.22 -13.27 52.62
CA ASP A 441 48.86 -11.90 52.18
C ASP A 441 47.82 -11.22 53.07
N MET A 442 47.31 -11.94 54.12
CA MET A 442 46.24 -11.44 54.98
C MET A 442 46.71 -10.29 55.87
N GLN A 443 45.96 -9.22 55.88
CA GLN A 443 46.23 -8.05 56.76
C GLN A 443 45.84 -8.37 58.21
N LEU A 444 46.67 -8.02 59.19
CA LEU A 444 46.47 -8.27 60.62
C LEU A 444 45.12 -7.78 61.17
N ARG A 445 44.56 -6.72 60.59
CA ARG A 445 43.22 -6.22 60.98
C ARG A 445 42.09 -7.24 60.77
N ARG A 446 42.25 -8.25 59.92
CA ARG A 446 41.25 -9.27 59.63
C ARG A 446 41.20 -10.35 60.73
N LEU A 447 42.11 -10.31 61.71
CA LEU A 447 42.16 -11.22 62.90
C LEU A 447 41.23 -10.81 64.02
N THR A 448 40.56 -9.65 63.93
CA THR A 448 39.59 -9.17 64.87
C THR A 448 38.32 -10.05 64.91
N ALA A 449 37.68 -10.27 66.02
CA ALA A 449 36.48 -11.09 66.14
C ALA A 449 35.37 -10.67 65.18
N LEU A 450 35.15 -9.38 65.04
CA LEU A 450 34.14 -8.82 64.13
C LEU A 450 34.40 -9.17 62.62
N GLU A 451 35.64 -9.19 62.20
CA GLU A 451 36.05 -9.56 60.85
C GLU A 451 35.99 -11.10 60.61
N GLN A 452 36.25 -11.90 61.66
CA GLN A 452 36.06 -13.35 61.64
C GLN A 452 34.60 -13.74 61.42
N ASP A 453 33.67 -13.07 62.10
CA ASP A 453 32.24 -13.31 61.92
C ASP A 453 31.80 -12.96 60.48
N LYS A 454 32.31 -11.86 59.92
CA LYS A 454 32.03 -11.47 58.53
C LYS A 454 32.50 -12.52 57.53
N ILE A 455 33.68 -13.10 57.74
CA ILE A 455 34.25 -14.16 56.86
C ILE A 455 33.37 -15.41 56.92
N ARG A 456 32.90 -15.82 58.08
CA ARG A 456 32.01 -16.97 58.28
C ARG A 456 30.63 -16.71 57.61
N ASP A 457 30.10 -15.53 57.76
CA ASP A 457 28.82 -15.13 57.15
C ASP A 457 28.95 -15.04 55.62
N GLU A 458 30.02 -14.46 55.09
CA GLU A 458 30.31 -14.43 53.62
C GLU A 458 30.38 -15.85 53.09
N HIS A 459 31.10 -16.75 53.75
CA HIS A 459 31.22 -18.16 53.39
C HIS A 459 29.83 -18.84 53.35
N ARG A 460 29.00 -18.64 54.37
CA ARG A 460 27.65 -19.22 54.47
C ARG A 460 26.77 -18.74 53.31
N GLN A 461 26.80 -17.42 52.98
CA GLN A 461 26.06 -16.83 51.90
C GLN A 461 26.53 -17.39 50.56
N LEU A 462 27.84 -17.53 50.36
CA LEU A 462 28.41 -18.10 49.13
C LEU A 462 28.02 -19.59 48.96
N GLN A 463 27.99 -20.38 50.03
CA GLN A 463 27.53 -21.78 49.95
C GLN A 463 26.07 -21.88 49.50
N GLN A 464 25.21 -20.97 49.97
CA GLN A 464 23.81 -20.87 49.48
C GLN A 464 23.76 -20.49 48.02
N THR A 465 24.53 -19.47 47.58
CA THR A 465 24.62 -19.03 46.20
C THR A 465 25.14 -20.15 45.28
N ILE A 466 26.18 -20.90 45.70
CA ILE A 466 26.73 -22.06 44.96
C ILE A 466 25.65 -23.14 44.77
N ALA A 467 24.91 -23.46 45.84
CA ALA A 467 23.81 -24.44 45.79
C ALA A 467 22.71 -23.98 44.78
N GLU A 468 22.36 -22.70 44.81
CA GLU A 468 21.38 -22.11 43.92
C GLU A 468 21.88 -22.16 42.44
N LEU A 469 23.11 -21.69 42.18
CA LEU A 469 23.68 -21.68 40.82
C LEU A 469 23.81 -23.11 40.25
N ARG A 470 24.19 -24.08 41.08
CA ARG A 470 24.23 -25.50 40.68
C ARG A 470 22.84 -26.02 40.34
N SER A 471 21.82 -25.68 41.13
CA SER A 471 20.43 -26.09 40.85
C SER A 471 19.87 -25.48 39.55
N ILE A 472 20.26 -24.26 39.19
CA ILE A 472 19.91 -23.63 37.92
C ILE A 472 20.51 -24.42 36.74
N LEU A 473 21.79 -24.80 36.85
CA LEU A 473 22.48 -25.54 35.80
C LEU A 473 21.98 -26.99 35.64
N GLN A 474 21.41 -27.59 36.67
CA GLN A 474 20.85 -28.95 36.65
C GLN A 474 19.44 -29.01 36.04
N ASP A 475 18.71 -27.91 36.06
CA ASP A 475 17.31 -27.84 35.61
C ASP A 475 17.13 -26.88 34.41
N PRO A 476 17.00 -27.40 33.17
CA PRO A 476 16.74 -26.58 32.01
C PRO A 476 15.44 -25.74 32.11
N ALA A 477 14.44 -26.17 32.87
CA ALA A 477 13.21 -25.42 33.08
C ALA A 477 13.48 -24.11 33.84
N ARG A 478 14.33 -24.16 34.86
CA ARG A 478 14.75 -22.95 35.60
C ARG A 478 15.50 -21.97 34.73
N VAL A 479 16.36 -22.44 33.81
CA VAL A 479 17.07 -21.58 32.88
C VAL A 479 16.06 -20.84 31.97
N ARG A 480 15.05 -21.54 31.41
CA ARG A 480 14.00 -20.92 30.60
C ARG A 480 13.18 -19.90 31.41
N THR A 481 12.83 -20.21 32.66
CA THR A 481 12.12 -19.28 33.53
C THR A 481 12.91 -17.97 33.74
N ILE A 482 14.23 -18.08 34.00
CA ILE A 482 15.10 -16.91 34.14
C ILE A 482 15.10 -16.05 32.87
N VAL A 483 15.23 -16.67 31.69
CA VAL A 483 15.16 -15.95 30.41
C VAL A 483 13.80 -15.25 30.26
N ALA A 484 12.70 -15.93 30.55
CA ALA A 484 11.35 -15.37 30.46
C ALA A 484 11.14 -14.18 31.41
N GLU A 485 11.61 -14.28 32.65
CA GLU A 485 11.53 -13.19 33.65
C GLU A 485 12.36 -11.98 33.22
N GLU A 486 13.56 -12.19 32.70
CA GLU A 486 14.42 -11.14 32.20
C GLU A 486 13.78 -10.41 30.99
N LEU A 487 13.16 -11.16 30.08
CA LEU A 487 12.43 -10.58 28.93
C LEU A 487 11.20 -9.77 29.41
N ARG A 488 10.43 -10.28 30.39
CA ARG A 488 9.30 -9.52 30.95
C ARG A 488 9.76 -8.21 31.60
N GLY A 489 10.88 -8.24 32.33
CA GLY A 489 11.45 -7.02 32.89
C GLY A 489 11.92 -6.00 31.88
N ILE A 490 12.34 -6.45 30.67
CA ILE A 490 12.67 -5.55 29.55
C ILE A 490 11.38 -4.99 28.94
N LYS A 491 10.35 -5.82 28.75
CA LYS A 491 9.03 -5.37 28.26
C LYS A 491 8.43 -4.29 29.16
N GLU A 492 8.48 -4.48 30.50
CA GLU A 492 7.95 -3.48 31.44
C GLU A 492 8.66 -2.12 31.37
N ARG A 493 9.96 -2.13 31.11
CA ARG A 493 10.77 -0.90 31.10
C ARG A 493 10.78 -0.17 29.76
N PHE A 494 10.68 -0.90 28.65
CA PHE A 494 10.93 -0.36 27.31
C PHE A 494 9.80 -0.63 26.33
N GLY A 495 8.78 -1.40 26.70
CA GLY A 495 7.62 -1.66 25.86
C GLY A 495 6.79 -0.41 25.62
N ASP A 496 6.34 -0.24 24.38
CA ASP A 496 5.47 0.84 23.96
C ASP A 496 4.33 0.30 23.07
N GLU A 497 3.41 1.17 22.69
CA GLU A 497 2.31 0.84 21.77
C GLU A 497 2.80 0.76 20.31
N ARG A 498 2.05 0.00 19.51
CA ARG A 498 2.30 -0.06 18.06
C ARG A 498 2.15 1.33 17.44
N ARG A 499 3.06 1.64 16.51
CA ARG A 499 2.98 2.83 15.65
C ARG A 499 2.23 2.52 14.35
N SER A 500 2.52 1.39 13.70
CA SER A 500 1.86 0.98 12.46
C SER A 500 0.51 0.33 12.72
N ARG A 501 -0.52 0.72 11.95
CA ARG A 501 -1.89 0.21 12.07
C ARG A 501 -2.18 -0.81 10.98
N LEU A 502 -2.71 -1.98 11.37
CA LEU A 502 -3.12 -3.02 10.44
C LEU A 502 -4.57 -2.77 10.00
N VAL A 503 -4.80 -2.63 8.72
CA VAL A 503 -6.12 -2.41 8.13
C VAL A 503 -6.43 -3.45 7.04
N PRO A 504 -7.70 -3.79 6.79
CA PRO A 504 -8.05 -4.63 5.66
C PRO A 504 -7.55 -4.03 4.35
N ASP A 505 -7.14 -4.89 3.39
CA ASP A 505 -6.89 -4.43 2.03
C ASP A 505 -8.24 -4.36 1.29
N GLU A 506 -8.68 -3.16 0.95
CA GLU A 506 -9.91 -2.91 0.21
C GLU A 506 -9.79 -3.30 -1.27
N GLY A 507 -8.68 -3.88 -1.67
CA GLY A 507 -8.37 -4.28 -3.04
C GLY A 507 -7.58 -3.24 -3.82
N GLU A 508 -7.30 -3.54 -5.08
CA GLU A 508 -6.69 -2.56 -5.98
C GLU A 508 -7.74 -1.52 -6.40
N PHE A 509 -7.34 -0.24 -6.43
CA PHE A 509 -8.19 0.82 -6.98
C PHE A 509 -8.58 0.48 -8.42
N ASP A 510 -9.89 0.38 -8.68
CA ASP A 510 -10.41 0.28 -10.03
C ASP A 510 -10.13 1.61 -10.78
N ILE A 511 -10.11 1.56 -12.11
CA ILE A 511 -9.94 2.76 -12.93
C ILE A 511 -11.03 3.79 -12.60
N GLU A 512 -12.19 3.34 -12.17
CA GLU A 512 -13.33 4.18 -11.79
C GLU A 512 -13.07 5.00 -10.52
N ASP A 513 -12.36 4.44 -9.53
CA ASP A 513 -11.99 5.16 -8.29
C ASP A 513 -11.05 6.35 -8.55
N LEU A 514 -10.48 6.40 -9.76
CA LEU A 514 -9.57 7.45 -10.21
C LEU A 514 -10.22 8.50 -11.11
N ILE A 515 -11.50 8.34 -11.40
CA ILE A 515 -12.26 9.21 -12.30
C ILE A 515 -13.46 9.78 -11.55
N ALA A 516 -13.62 11.10 -11.56
CA ALA A 516 -14.80 11.74 -10.98
C ALA A 516 -16.06 11.31 -11.74
N ASP A 517 -17.13 10.94 -11.01
CA ASP A 517 -18.43 10.67 -11.64
C ASP A 517 -19.13 12.00 -11.95
N GLU A 518 -18.86 12.54 -13.10
CA GLU A 518 -19.43 13.77 -13.61
C GLU A 518 -20.53 13.52 -14.64
N ASP A 519 -21.48 14.46 -14.75
CA ASP A 519 -22.52 14.41 -15.77
C ASP A 519 -21.94 14.74 -17.16
N LEU A 520 -22.12 13.81 -18.10
CA LEU A 520 -21.63 13.87 -19.47
C LEU A 520 -22.78 13.93 -20.48
N VAL A 521 -22.61 14.69 -21.54
CA VAL A 521 -23.42 14.61 -22.76
C VAL A 521 -22.65 13.80 -23.79
N VAL A 522 -23.14 12.62 -24.09
CA VAL A 522 -22.58 11.77 -25.15
C VAL A 522 -23.34 12.02 -26.44
N SER A 523 -22.60 12.32 -27.51
CA SER A 523 -23.15 12.49 -28.85
C SER A 523 -22.58 11.46 -29.81
N VAL A 524 -23.46 10.87 -30.63
CA VAL A 524 -23.08 9.93 -31.68
C VAL A 524 -23.62 10.44 -33.02
N SER A 525 -22.76 10.55 -34.02
CA SER A 525 -23.16 10.95 -35.38
C SER A 525 -23.54 9.74 -36.24
N ARG A 526 -24.25 9.99 -37.32
CA ARG A 526 -24.68 8.95 -38.26
C ARG A 526 -23.49 8.23 -38.92
N ASP A 527 -22.42 8.96 -39.20
CA ASP A 527 -21.19 8.39 -39.76
C ASP A 527 -20.33 7.65 -38.72
N GLY A 528 -20.83 7.50 -37.48
CA GLY A 528 -20.19 6.72 -36.43
C GLY A 528 -19.08 7.45 -35.67
N TYR A 529 -19.20 8.76 -35.44
CA TYR A 529 -18.32 9.50 -34.55
C TYR A 529 -18.97 9.67 -33.18
N ILE A 530 -18.24 9.35 -32.12
CA ILE A 530 -18.69 9.48 -30.75
C ILE A 530 -17.79 10.44 -29.98
N LYS A 531 -18.35 11.22 -29.06
CA LYS A 531 -17.63 12.04 -28.09
C LYS A 531 -18.44 12.26 -26.83
N SER A 532 -17.76 12.58 -25.74
CA SER A 532 -18.35 13.07 -24.51
C SER A 532 -17.96 14.51 -24.23
N VAL A 533 -18.88 15.28 -23.64
CA VAL A 533 -18.70 16.67 -23.23
C VAL A 533 -19.38 16.87 -21.89
N PRO A 534 -18.79 17.59 -20.91
CA PRO A 534 -19.47 17.90 -19.65
C PRO A 534 -20.81 18.62 -19.88
N LEU A 535 -21.83 18.27 -19.07
CA LEU A 535 -23.20 18.76 -19.27
C LEU A 535 -23.30 20.28 -19.10
N ASP A 536 -22.53 20.90 -18.24
CA ASP A 536 -22.47 22.34 -17.94
C ASP A 536 -22.05 23.19 -19.16
N THR A 537 -21.43 22.57 -20.16
CA THR A 537 -21.02 23.21 -21.43
C THR A 537 -22.24 23.65 -22.27
N TYR A 538 -23.43 23.07 -22.04
CA TYR A 538 -24.67 23.36 -22.77
C TYR A 538 -25.59 24.27 -21.97
N ARG A 539 -25.62 25.57 -22.29
CA ARG A 539 -26.52 26.56 -21.65
C ARG A 539 -27.97 26.40 -22.10
N ARG A 540 -28.89 26.66 -21.17
CA ARG A 540 -30.37 26.68 -21.41
C ARG A 540 -30.78 27.80 -22.35
N GLN A 541 -31.68 27.56 -23.31
CA GLN A 541 -32.18 28.55 -24.26
C GLN A 541 -33.71 28.53 -24.33
N GLY A 542 -34.32 29.69 -24.67
CA GLY A 542 -35.77 29.80 -24.84
C GLY A 542 -36.26 29.31 -26.20
N ARG A 543 -37.57 29.15 -26.36
CA ARG A 543 -38.25 28.80 -27.61
C ARG A 543 -37.88 29.79 -28.74
N GLY A 544 -37.59 29.30 -29.93
CA GLY A 544 -37.19 30.12 -31.09
C GLY A 544 -35.74 30.60 -31.09
N GLY A 545 -34.90 30.15 -30.13
CA GLY A 545 -33.47 30.43 -30.14
C GLY A 545 -32.77 29.87 -31.37
N ARG A 546 -31.62 30.49 -31.73
CA ARG A 546 -30.78 30.01 -32.87
C ARG A 546 -29.93 28.81 -32.54
N GLY A 547 -29.85 28.41 -31.25
CA GLY A 547 -29.01 27.33 -30.78
C GLY A 547 -27.51 27.67 -30.77
N VAL A 548 -26.71 26.71 -30.32
CA VAL A 548 -25.23 26.76 -30.31
C VAL A 548 -24.69 25.64 -31.17
N ARG A 549 -23.59 25.89 -31.85
CA ARG A 549 -22.92 24.87 -32.67
C ARG A 549 -22.39 23.76 -31.71
N GLY A 550 -22.99 22.58 -31.79
CA GLY A 550 -22.73 21.48 -30.90
C GLY A 550 -21.58 20.57 -31.32
N THR A 551 -21.23 20.56 -32.60
CA THR A 551 -20.12 19.75 -33.15
C THR A 551 -19.70 20.25 -34.54
N ALA A 552 -18.43 20.08 -34.88
CA ALA A 552 -17.96 20.20 -36.26
C ALA A 552 -18.15 18.82 -36.93
N LEU A 553 -19.12 18.75 -37.81
CA LEU A 553 -19.42 17.55 -38.59
C LEU A 553 -18.67 17.54 -39.91
N LYS A 554 -18.42 16.36 -40.46
CA LYS A 554 -18.00 16.20 -41.84
C LYS A 554 -19.15 16.66 -42.74
N GLU A 555 -18.85 17.12 -43.98
CA GLU A 555 -19.88 17.49 -44.91
C GLU A 555 -20.84 16.32 -45.16
N GLY A 556 -22.11 16.51 -44.84
CA GLY A 556 -23.15 15.46 -44.96
C GLY A 556 -23.40 14.58 -43.70
N ASP A 557 -22.55 14.64 -42.67
CA ASP A 557 -22.77 13.90 -41.40
C ASP A 557 -23.75 14.65 -40.48
N ILE A 558 -24.51 13.93 -39.66
CA ILE A 558 -25.49 14.48 -38.71
C ILE A 558 -25.40 13.80 -37.36
N VAL A 559 -25.69 14.52 -36.24
CA VAL A 559 -25.83 13.94 -34.92
C VAL A 559 -27.14 13.15 -34.85
N ASP A 560 -27.07 11.85 -34.69
CA ASP A 560 -28.23 10.95 -34.61
C ASP A 560 -28.65 10.67 -33.16
N HIS A 561 -27.68 10.56 -32.24
CA HIS A 561 -27.96 10.29 -30.85
C HIS A 561 -27.29 11.31 -29.93
N LEU A 562 -28.04 11.80 -28.96
CA LEU A 562 -27.56 12.62 -27.87
C LEU A 562 -28.19 12.12 -26.60
N LEU A 563 -27.38 11.83 -25.57
CA LEU A 563 -27.86 11.38 -24.26
C LEU A 563 -27.03 12.01 -23.15
N THR A 564 -27.64 12.16 -21.99
CA THR A 564 -26.97 12.52 -20.75
C THR A 564 -26.74 11.25 -19.92
N THR A 565 -25.53 11.12 -19.35
CA THR A 565 -25.11 9.98 -18.56
C THR A 565 -24.08 10.45 -17.52
N THR A 566 -23.62 9.58 -16.62
CA THR A 566 -22.48 9.88 -15.76
C THR A 566 -21.24 9.14 -16.24
N ALA A 567 -20.04 9.60 -15.81
CA ALA A 567 -18.77 9.03 -16.24
C ALA A 567 -18.66 7.53 -15.93
N HIS A 568 -19.21 7.06 -14.79
CA HIS A 568 -19.15 5.66 -14.36
C HIS A 568 -20.22 4.76 -14.98
N SER A 569 -21.20 5.32 -15.70
CA SER A 569 -22.29 4.55 -16.29
C SER A 569 -21.79 3.62 -17.39
N TYR A 570 -22.41 2.45 -17.50
CA TYR A 570 -22.28 1.59 -18.68
C TYR A 570 -23.25 2.05 -19.77
N LEU A 571 -22.78 2.06 -21.00
CA LEU A 571 -23.58 2.33 -22.18
C LEU A 571 -23.68 1.07 -23.02
N LEU A 572 -24.91 0.73 -23.44
CA LEU A 572 -25.18 -0.30 -24.42
C LEU A 572 -25.45 0.37 -25.78
N LEU A 573 -24.56 0.13 -26.74
CA LEU A 573 -24.70 0.61 -28.10
C LEU A 573 -25.33 -0.49 -28.96
N PHE A 574 -26.57 -0.28 -29.39
CA PHE A 574 -27.27 -1.20 -30.30
C PHE A 574 -27.00 -0.80 -31.75
N SER A 575 -26.56 -1.76 -32.55
CA SER A 575 -26.39 -1.51 -33.99
C SER A 575 -27.70 -1.68 -34.75
N ASN A 576 -27.78 -1.04 -35.90
CA ASN A 576 -28.89 -1.20 -36.89
C ASN A 576 -29.02 -2.65 -37.34
N THR A 577 -27.95 -3.44 -37.34
CA THR A 577 -27.94 -4.87 -37.70
C THR A 577 -28.36 -5.80 -36.59
N GLY A 578 -28.75 -5.27 -35.40
CA GLY A 578 -29.25 -6.07 -34.26
C GLY A 578 -28.17 -6.66 -33.35
N ARG A 579 -26.99 -6.05 -33.30
CA ARG A 579 -25.97 -6.36 -32.29
C ARG A 579 -25.97 -5.33 -31.16
N VAL A 580 -25.40 -5.68 -30.02
CA VAL A 580 -25.20 -4.76 -28.88
C VAL A 580 -23.75 -4.85 -28.39
N TYR A 581 -23.17 -3.71 -28.09
CA TYR A 581 -21.83 -3.50 -27.59
C TYR A 581 -21.92 -2.77 -26.25
N ARG A 582 -21.08 -3.12 -25.31
CA ARG A 582 -21.02 -2.49 -23.99
C ARG A 582 -19.73 -1.72 -23.81
N LEU A 583 -19.81 -0.49 -23.32
CA LEU A 583 -18.65 0.31 -22.93
C LEU A 583 -18.96 1.19 -21.73
N LYS A 584 -17.94 1.66 -21.03
CA LYS A 584 -18.03 2.66 -19.95
C LYS A 584 -18.08 4.07 -20.56
N ALA A 585 -18.88 4.97 -19.95
CA ALA A 585 -18.99 6.33 -20.48
C ALA A 585 -17.67 7.11 -20.41
N HIS A 586 -16.82 6.87 -19.39
CA HIS A 586 -15.49 7.48 -19.28
C HIS A 586 -14.48 6.99 -20.32
N GLU A 587 -14.70 5.84 -20.96
CA GLU A 587 -13.88 5.35 -22.08
C GLU A 587 -14.12 6.16 -23.37
N ILE A 588 -15.21 6.94 -23.45
CA ILE A 588 -15.48 7.82 -24.57
C ILE A 588 -14.61 9.08 -24.44
N PRO A 589 -13.76 9.37 -25.44
CA PRO A 589 -12.87 10.52 -25.35
C PRO A 589 -13.61 11.84 -25.13
N LYS A 590 -13.23 12.56 -24.07
CA LYS A 590 -13.69 13.93 -23.85
C LYS A 590 -13.13 14.83 -24.95
N ARG A 591 -13.99 15.63 -25.55
CA ARG A 591 -13.64 16.58 -26.61
C ARG A 591 -14.35 17.90 -26.36
N ASP A 592 -13.80 18.97 -26.93
CA ASP A 592 -14.50 20.25 -26.94
C ASP A 592 -15.84 20.13 -27.64
N ARG A 593 -16.81 20.96 -27.23
CA ARG A 593 -18.16 20.99 -27.81
C ARG A 593 -18.14 21.08 -29.36
N THR A 594 -17.24 21.85 -29.94
CA THR A 594 -17.14 22.07 -31.39
C THR A 594 -16.23 21.05 -32.09
N ALA A 595 -15.46 20.26 -31.36
CA ALA A 595 -14.56 19.30 -31.96
C ALA A 595 -15.29 18.11 -32.60
N ARG A 596 -14.68 17.49 -33.60
CA ARG A 596 -15.12 16.23 -34.20
C ARG A 596 -14.90 15.09 -33.18
N GLY A 597 -15.86 14.16 -33.06
CA GLY A 597 -15.72 12.98 -32.23
C GLY A 597 -14.64 12.00 -32.70
N THR A 598 -14.45 10.94 -31.96
CA THR A 598 -13.60 9.79 -32.35
C THR A 598 -14.48 8.74 -33.02
N ALA A 599 -13.96 8.03 -34.03
CA ALA A 599 -14.72 6.96 -34.69
C ALA A 599 -15.10 5.87 -33.64
N VAL A 600 -16.36 5.45 -33.62
CA VAL A 600 -16.89 4.46 -32.65
C VAL A 600 -16.10 3.16 -32.73
N VAL A 601 -15.63 2.75 -33.90
CA VAL A 601 -14.81 1.54 -34.09
C VAL A 601 -13.46 1.60 -33.37
N ASN A 602 -12.97 2.79 -32.98
CA ASN A 602 -11.77 2.96 -32.17
C ASN A 602 -12.05 2.86 -30.67
N VAL A 603 -13.31 2.95 -30.27
CA VAL A 603 -13.74 2.88 -28.86
C VAL A 603 -14.35 1.52 -28.56
N VAL A 604 -15.09 0.96 -29.52
CA VAL A 604 -15.78 -0.33 -29.41
C VAL A 604 -15.51 -1.16 -30.67
N ALA A 605 -15.29 -2.46 -30.53
CA ALA A 605 -15.02 -3.37 -31.66
C ALA A 605 -16.29 -3.61 -32.54
N MET A 606 -16.84 -2.53 -33.14
CA MET A 606 -17.98 -2.61 -34.04
C MET A 606 -17.56 -3.14 -35.43
N ARG A 607 -18.48 -3.83 -36.10
CA ARG A 607 -18.26 -4.27 -37.46
C ARG A 607 -18.30 -3.07 -38.43
N PRO A 608 -17.58 -3.12 -39.53
CA PRO A 608 -17.51 -2.00 -40.47
C PRO A 608 -18.86 -1.50 -41.00
N ASP A 609 -19.83 -2.42 -41.15
CA ASP A 609 -21.17 -2.12 -41.69
C ASP A 609 -22.20 -1.75 -40.61
N ASP A 610 -21.84 -1.82 -39.33
CA ASP A 610 -22.71 -1.49 -38.20
C ASP A 610 -22.77 0.04 -38.01
N ARG A 611 -24.00 0.55 -37.79
CA ARG A 611 -24.25 1.91 -37.33
C ARG A 611 -24.94 1.87 -36.02
N VAL A 612 -24.71 2.85 -35.18
CA VAL A 612 -25.38 2.96 -33.87
C VAL A 612 -26.85 3.33 -34.09
N ALA A 613 -27.76 2.44 -33.73
CA ALA A 613 -29.21 2.63 -33.83
C ALA A 613 -29.84 3.12 -32.53
N ALA A 614 -29.28 2.74 -31.38
CA ALA A 614 -29.70 3.21 -30.08
C ALA A 614 -28.56 3.14 -29.07
N VAL A 615 -28.57 4.05 -28.11
CA VAL A 615 -27.66 4.04 -26.97
C VAL A 615 -28.51 4.03 -25.70
N ILE A 616 -28.23 3.11 -24.79
CA ILE A 616 -28.94 2.92 -23.52
C ILE A 616 -27.95 3.09 -22.38
N ASP A 617 -28.30 3.97 -21.45
CA ASP A 617 -27.63 4.10 -20.17
C ASP A 617 -28.13 3.00 -19.22
N THR A 618 -27.22 2.34 -18.50
CA THR A 618 -27.52 1.20 -17.64
C THR A 618 -27.17 1.47 -16.18
N ARG A 619 -27.55 2.63 -15.64
CA ARG A 619 -27.27 2.98 -14.24
C ARG A 619 -27.85 1.98 -13.26
N ASP A 620 -29.00 1.40 -13.61
CA ASP A 620 -29.71 0.52 -12.70
C ASP A 620 -30.43 -0.61 -13.46
N TYR A 621 -29.86 -1.80 -13.42
CA TYR A 621 -30.47 -3.03 -13.95
C TYR A 621 -31.64 -3.53 -13.11
N GLU A 622 -31.82 -3.06 -11.87
CA GLU A 622 -32.88 -3.51 -10.97
C GLU A 622 -34.18 -2.72 -11.19
N SER A 623 -34.07 -1.44 -11.56
CA SER A 623 -35.24 -0.60 -11.85
C SER A 623 -35.99 -1.01 -13.12
N TYR A 624 -35.30 -1.67 -14.05
CA TYR A 624 -35.89 -2.08 -15.33
C TYR A 624 -35.66 -3.55 -15.61
N ARG A 625 -36.76 -4.30 -15.68
CA ARG A 625 -36.71 -5.74 -15.86
C ARG A 625 -36.41 -6.17 -17.29
N TYR A 626 -36.87 -5.38 -18.32
CA TYR A 626 -36.79 -5.76 -19.71
C TYR A 626 -36.27 -4.62 -20.58
N LEU A 627 -35.70 -4.98 -21.74
CA LEU A 627 -35.52 -4.08 -22.89
C LEU A 627 -36.53 -4.40 -23.98
N LEU A 628 -37.22 -3.35 -24.44
CA LEU A 628 -38.09 -3.39 -25.60
C LEU A 628 -37.35 -2.84 -26.81
N ILE A 629 -37.24 -3.62 -27.87
CA ILE A 629 -36.59 -3.26 -29.13
C ILE A 629 -37.68 -3.11 -30.17
N ALA A 630 -37.69 -1.99 -30.93
CA ALA A 630 -38.57 -1.76 -32.05
C ALA A 630 -37.77 -1.59 -33.37
N THR A 631 -38.28 -2.15 -34.46
CA THR A 631 -37.68 -2.12 -35.78
C THR A 631 -38.44 -1.20 -36.73
N LYS A 632 -37.78 -0.78 -37.77
CA LYS A 632 -38.26 0.11 -38.83
C LYS A 632 -39.53 -0.44 -39.51
N LYS A 633 -39.62 -1.75 -39.72
CA LYS A 633 -40.79 -2.44 -40.28
C LYS A 633 -41.90 -2.75 -39.27
N GLY A 634 -41.82 -2.20 -38.05
CA GLY A 634 -42.84 -2.27 -37.04
C GLY A 634 -42.89 -3.55 -36.23
N MET A 635 -41.80 -4.33 -36.20
CA MET A 635 -41.62 -5.41 -35.26
C MET A 635 -41.24 -4.90 -33.87
N VAL A 636 -41.66 -5.60 -32.80
CA VAL A 636 -41.26 -5.34 -31.43
C VAL A 636 -40.82 -6.62 -30.72
N LYS A 637 -39.87 -6.47 -29.87
CA LYS A 637 -39.32 -7.59 -29.08
C LYS A 637 -39.07 -7.15 -27.66
N LYS A 638 -39.40 -8.00 -26.68
CA LYS A 638 -39.10 -7.80 -25.26
C LYS A 638 -38.17 -8.91 -24.75
N THR A 639 -37.06 -8.51 -24.15
CA THR A 639 -36.04 -9.44 -23.62
C THR A 639 -35.65 -8.99 -22.22
N LEU A 640 -35.25 -9.90 -21.33
CA LEU A 640 -34.75 -9.58 -20.01
C LEU A 640 -33.49 -8.69 -20.16
N PHE A 641 -33.43 -7.60 -19.40
CA PHE A 641 -32.33 -6.65 -19.52
C PHE A 641 -30.98 -7.28 -19.24
N ARG A 642 -30.91 -8.13 -18.23
CA ARG A 642 -29.69 -8.85 -17.85
C ARG A 642 -29.11 -9.76 -18.94
N GLU A 643 -29.89 -10.15 -19.93
CA GLU A 643 -29.37 -10.94 -21.07
C GLU A 643 -28.41 -10.15 -21.95
N TYR A 644 -28.37 -8.83 -21.82
CA TYR A 644 -27.49 -7.94 -22.56
C TYR A 644 -26.23 -7.54 -21.77
N ASP A 645 -26.14 -7.92 -20.49
CA ASP A 645 -24.96 -7.71 -19.66
C ASP A 645 -23.89 -8.74 -20.02
N SER A 646 -22.96 -8.37 -20.86
CA SER A 646 -21.88 -9.22 -21.34
C SER A 646 -20.56 -8.50 -21.34
N SER A 647 -19.53 -9.15 -20.81
CA SER A 647 -18.15 -8.67 -20.81
C SER A 647 -17.44 -8.82 -22.17
N ARG A 648 -18.11 -9.39 -23.19
CA ARG A 648 -17.50 -9.63 -24.51
C ARG A 648 -17.33 -8.34 -25.28
N ARG A 649 -16.09 -7.98 -25.57
CA ARG A 649 -15.73 -6.75 -26.32
C ARG A 649 -16.19 -6.76 -27.78
N GLU A 650 -16.34 -7.93 -28.41
CA GLU A 650 -16.79 -8.10 -29.80
C GLU A 650 -18.31 -7.95 -29.99
N GLY A 651 -19.04 -7.62 -28.91
CA GLY A 651 -20.47 -7.49 -28.93
C GLY A 651 -21.23 -8.84 -29.09
N ILE A 652 -22.52 -8.80 -28.81
CA ILE A 652 -23.40 -9.97 -28.84
C ILE A 652 -24.62 -9.70 -29.72
N ILE A 653 -25.27 -10.76 -30.23
CA ILE A 653 -26.52 -10.63 -31.00
C ILE A 653 -27.63 -10.19 -30.04
N ALA A 654 -28.27 -9.05 -30.33
CA ALA A 654 -29.37 -8.50 -29.58
C ALA A 654 -30.73 -8.87 -30.16
N LEU A 655 -30.83 -9.01 -31.47
CA LEU A 655 -32.05 -9.31 -32.21
C LEU A 655 -31.68 -9.93 -33.59
N THR A 656 -32.42 -10.94 -34.02
CA THR A 656 -32.33 -11.39 -35.40
C THR A 656 -33.34 -10.64 -36.25
N LEU A 657 -32.84 -9.85 -37.20
CA LEU A 657 -33.67 -9.04 -38.08
C LEU A 657 -34.21 -9.81 -39.28
N ARG A 658 -35.38 -9.41 -39.80
CA ARG A 658 -35.89 -9.84 -41.10
C ARG A 658 -35.16 -9.09 -42.22
N ASN A 659 -35.13 -9.68 -43.44
CA ASN A 659 -34.45 -9.08 -44.56
C ASN A 659 -34.88 -7.61 -44.80
N GLY A 660 -33.93 -6.68 -44.85
CA GLY A 660 -34.13 -5.28 -45.09
C GLY A 660 -34.85 -4.53 -43.92
N ASP A 661 -34.82 -5.06 -42.68
CA ASP A 661 -35.30 -4.36 -41.48
C ASP A 661 -34.12 -3.86 -40.65
N GLU A 662 -34.34 -2.83 -39.89
CA GLU A 662 -33.32 -2.19 -39.05
C GLU A 662 -33.87 -1.90 -37.64
N VAL A 663 -33.01 -1.92 -36.64
CA VAL A 663 -33.36 -1.46 -35.29
C VAL A 663 -33.53 0.06 -35.31
N VAL A 664 -34.63 0.57 -34.74
CA VAL A 664 -34.92 2.01 -34.66
C VAL A 664 -34.76 2.53 -33.26
N ARG A 665 -35.30 1.82 -32.27
CA ARG A 665 -35.27 2.27 -30.89
C ARG A 665 -35.20 1.08 -29.93
N VAL A 666 -34.52 1.31 -28.82
CA VAL A 666 -34.49 0.42 -27.66
C VAL A 666 -34.92 1.19 -26.42
N ARG A 667 -35.77 0.62 -25.60
CA ARG A 667 -36.27 1.27 -24.37
C ARG A 667 -36.29 0.28 -23.20
N PRO A 668 -35.81 0.69 -22.01
CA PRO A 668 -35.99 -0.11 -20.78
C PRO A 668 -37.45 -0.05 -20.31
N THR A 669 -37.99 -1.21 -19.86
CA THR A 669 -39.39 -1.35 -19.39
C THR A 669 -39.49 -2.15 -18.10
N SER A 670 -40.52 -1.88 -17.29
CA SER A 670 -40.77 -2.55 -16.02
C SER A 670 -41.43 -3.93 -16.15
N GLY A 671 -42.12 -4.18 -17.24
CA GLY A 671 -42.96 -5.36 -17.45
C GLY A 671 -44.47 -5.07 -17.39
N ALA A 672 -44.85 -3.89 -16.95
CA ALA A 672 -46.24 -3.46 -16.82
C ALA A 672 -46.61 -2.18 -17.59
N ASP A 673 -45.68 -1.64 -18.36
CA ASP A 673 -45.78 -0.35 -19.05
C ASP A 673 -46.66 -0.44 -20.31
N ASP A 674 -47.03 0.71 -20.86
CA ASP A 674 -47.61 0.81 -22.20
C ASP A 674 -46.56 1.23 -23.23
N VAL A 675 -46.63 0.70 -24.40
CA VAL A 675 -45.74 0.98 -25.54
C VAL A 675 -46.46 1.88 -26.54
N LEU A 676 -45.77 2.92 -26.99
CA LEU A 676 -46.21 3.84 -28.02
C LEU A 676 -45.27 3.76 -29.24
N LEU A 677 -45.78 3.34 -30.37
CA LEU A 677 -45.05 3.40 -31.65
C LEU A 677 -45.61 4.55 -32.50
N ILE A 678 -44.73 5.32 -33.11
CA ILE A 678 -45.11 6.45 -34.02
C ILE A 678 -44.40 6.28 -35.36
N THR A 679 -45.18 6.48 -36.46
CA THR A 679 -44.68 6.33 -37.81
C THR A 679 -44.34 7.67 -38.46
N ARG A 680 -43.50 7.63 -39.49
CA ARG A 680 -43.07 8.79 -40.29
C ARG A 680 -44.24 9.54 -40.92
N LYS A 681 -45.27 8.82 -41.42
CA LYS A 681 -46.47 9.38 -42.01
C LYS A 681 -47.55 9.80 -41.01
N GLY A 682 -47.24 9.83 -39.71
CA GLY A 682 -48.08 10.43 -38.67
C GLY A 682 -49.13 9.52 -38.05
N LYS A 683 -48.93 8.20 -38.05
CA LYS A 683 -49.76 7.27 -37.27
C LYS A 683 -49.09 6.90 -35.96
N ALA A 684 -49.91 6.53 -34.96
CA ALA A 684 -49.46 6.01 -33.68
C ALA A 684 -50.31 4.83 -33.20
N ILE A 685 -49.72 3.89 -32.51
CA ILE A 685 -50.38 2.81 -31.80
C ILE A 685 -49.86 2.77 -30.37
N ARG A 686 -50.81 2.70 -29.41
CA ARG A 686 -50.51 2.46 -27.98
C ARG A 686 -51.06 1.09 -27.60
N PHE A 687 -50.24 0.24 -26.97
CA PHE A 687 -50.66 -1.07 -26.48
C PHE A 687 -49.87 -1.42 -25.22
N SER A 688 -50.43 -2.36 -24.40
CA SER A 688 -49.70 -2.85 -23.22
C SER A 688 -48.53 -3.75 -23.62
N GLU A 689 -47.38 -3.56 -23.01
CA GLU A 689 -46.20 -4.41 -23.19
C GLU A 689 -46.47 -5.87 -22.77
N LYS A 690 -47.51 -6.15 -21.93
CA LYS A 690 -47.94 -7.51 -21.60
C LYS A 690 -48.34 -8.28 -22.84
N ALA A 691 -48.79 -7.60 -23.91
CA ALA A 691 -49.10 -8.23 -25.19
C ALA A 691 -47.82 -8.69 -25.97
N VAL A 692 -46.62 -8.28 -25.51
CA VAL A 692 -45.34 -8.76 -26.05
C VAL A 692 -44.73 -9.71 -25.04
N ARG A 693 -44.73 -11.01 -25.35
CA ARG A 693 -44.14 -12.02 -24.48
C ARG A 693 -42.63 -11.81 -24.37
N PRO A 694 -42.02 -12.04 -23.20
CA PRO A 694 -40.56 -12.06 -23.09
C PRO A 694 -39.96 -13.13 -24.02
N MET A 695 -38.87 -12.82 -24.71
CA MET A 695 -38.22 -13.67 -25.68
C MET A 695 -36.70 -13.61 -25.47
N GLY A 696 -36.03 -14.72 -25.78
CA GLY A 696 -34.58 -14.81 -25.72
C GLY A 696 -33.90 -13.83 -26.69
N ARG A 697 -32.65 -13.55 -26.43
CA ARG A 697 -31.85 -12.51 -27.11
C ARG A 697 -31.84 -12.62 -28.63
N THR A 698 -31.78 -13.81 -29.21
CA THR A 698 -31.70 -14.03 -30.65
C THR A 698 -33.06 -14.07 -31.39
N ALA A 699 -34.19 -13.91 -30.67
CA ALA A 699 -35.52 -13.96 -31.30
C ALA A 699 -35.78 -12.74 -32.23
N THR A 700 -36.62 -12.90 -33.26
CA THR A 700 -37.00 -11.89 -34.25
C THR A 700 -38.07 -10.90 -33.75
N GLY A 701 -38.82 -11.22 -32.70
CA GLY A 701 -39.89 -10.39 -32.21
C GLY A 701 -41.26 -10.70 -32.86
N VAL A 702 -42.24 -9.81 -32.60
CA VAL A 702 -43.65 -9.91 -33.05
C VAL A 702 -44.09 -8.59 -33.64
N ILE A 703 -45.15 -8.57 -34.48
CA ILE A 703 -45.67 -7.37 -35.11
C ILE A 703 -46.20 -6.41 -34.04
N GLY A 704 -45.65 -5.20 -33.91
CA GLY A 704 -46.12 -4.10 -33.07
C GLY A 704 -47.20 -3.26 -33.76
N ILE A 705 -46.95 -2.81 -34.98
CA ILE A 705 -47.86 -2.01 -35.84
C ILE A 705 -47.85 -2.55 -37.26
N ARG A 706 -49.00 -2.53 -37.93
CA ARG A 706 -49.10 -2.74 -39.38
C ARG A 706 -48.94 -1.41 -40.09
N LEU A 707 -47.90 -1.29 -40.87
CA LEU A 707 -47.60 -0.08 -41.64
C LEU A 707 -48.38 0.00 -42.95
N ASP A 708 -48.69 1.22 -43.39
CA ASP A 708 -49.15 1.49 -44.75
C ASP A 708 -47.95 1.40 -45.73
N PRO A 709 -48.17 1.28 -47.04
CA PRO A 709 -47.12 1.26 -48.02
C PRO A 709 -46.19 2.49 -47.85
N ASP A 710 -44.90 2.24 -47.93
CA ASP A 710 -43.81 3.25 -47.80
C ASP A 710 -43.86 4.05 -46.46
N ASP A 711 -44.47 3.54 -45.39
CA ASP A 711 -44.39 4.08 -44.04
C ASP A 711 -43.38 3.31 -43.22
N GLU A 712 -42.81 3.96 -42.24
CA GLU A 712 -41.81 3.38 -41.34
C GLU A 712 -42.00 3.84 -39.89
N VAL A 713 -41.62 3.04 -38.93
CA VAL A 713 -41.57 3.47 -37.52
C VAL A 713 -40.38 4.37 -37.33
N VAL A 714 -40.59 5.57 -36.78
CA VAL A 714 -39.54 6.55 -36.45
C VAL A 714 -39.30 6.69 -34.92
N SER A 715 -40.28 6.32 -34.15
CA SER A 715 -40.12 6.35 -32.67
C SER A 715 -40.85 5.21 -32.01
N CYS A 716 -40.23 4.74 -30.93
CA CYS A 716 -40.81 3.84 -29.95
C CYS A 716 -40.52 4.39 -28.56
N ASP A 717 -41.56 4.56 -27.74
CA ASP A 717 -41.36 5.01 -26.36
C ASP A 717 -42.26 4.24 -25.39
N VAL A 718 -41.97 4.37 -24.10
CA VAL A 718 -42.63 3.67 -23.01
C VAL A 718 -43.37 4.68 -22.14
N ILE A 719 -44.62 4.37 -21.84
CA ILE A 719 -45.51 5.19 -21.01
C ILE A 719 -45.56 4.62 -19.62
N ARG A 720 -45.22 5.42 -18.62
CA ARG A 720 -45.12 5.03 -17.22
C ARG A 720 -46.16 5.69 -16.30
N GLY A 721 -46.68 6.85 -16.70
CA GLY A 721 -47.62 7.63 -15.92
C GLY A 721 -48.74 8.29 -16.75
N ASP A 722 -49.84 8.66 -16.13
CA ASP A 722 -50.98 9.31 -16.79
C ASP A 722 -50.77 10.84 -16.96
N ASP A 723 -49.78 11.40 -16.29
CA ASP A 723 -49.37 12.82 -16.38
C ASP A 723 -48.42 13.12 -17.54
N GLU A 724 -48.00 12.09 -18.26
CA GLU A 724 -47.10 12.18 -19.40
C GLU A 724 -47.84 12.66 -20.68
N GLU A 725 -47.07 13.31 -21.55
CA GLU A 725 -47.54 13.87 -22.84
C GLU A 725 -46.68 13.33 -23.99
N VAL A 726 -47.25 13.23 -25.16
CA VAL A 726 -46.56 12.84 -26.38
C VAL A 726 -46.08 14.10 -27.07
N LEU A 727 -44.76 14.30 -27.14
CA LEU A 727 -44.09 15.30 -27.96
C LEU A 727 -43.86 14.74 -29.34
N ILE A 728 -44.24 15.50 -30.39
CA ILE A 728 -44.01 15.14 -31.80
C ILE A 728 -43.28 16.30 -32.48
N ILE A 729 -42.20 16.00 -33.16
CA ILE A 729 -41.39 16.98 -33.92
C ILE A 729 -41.30 16.55 -35.38
N THR A 730 -41.47 17.51 -36.30
CA THR A 730 -41.35 17.29 -37.75
C THR A 730 -40.00 17.76 -38.28
N GLU A 731 -39.66 17.29 -39.45
CA GLU A 731 -38.40 17.53 -40.16
C GLU A 731 -38.09 19.03 -40.34
N TYR A 732 -39.14 19.86 -40.50
CA TYR A 732 -38.98 21.32 -40.71
C TYR A 732 -39.14 22.16 -39.43
N GLY A 733 -38.94 21.53 -38.24
CA GLY A 733 -38.85 22.25 -36.99
C GLY A 733 -40.21 22.65 -36.37
N PHE A 734 -41.31 22.02 -36.76
CA PHE A 734 -42.61 22.17 -36.13
C PHE A 734 -42.80 21.07 -35.05
N GLY A 735 -43.48 21.42 -33.98
CA GLY A 735 -43.73 20.45 -32.89
C GLY A 735 -44.96 20.80 -32.08
N LYS A 736 -45.46 19.80 -31.35
CA LYS A 736 -46.56 19.92 -30.39
C LYS A 736 -46.44 18.91 -29.30
N ARG A 737 -47.08 19.20 -28.18
CA ARG A 737 -47.40 18.26 -27.11
C ARG A 737 -48.83 17.83 -27.19
N THR A 738 -49.12 16.56 -26.92
CA THR A 738 -50.49 16.03 -26.91
C THR A 738 -50.70 15.17 -25.68
N LYS A 739 -51.78 15.37 -24.94
CA LYS A 739 -52.16 14.57 -23.77
C LYS A 739 -52.22 13.09 -24.16
N LEU A 740 -51.68 12.23 -23.32
CA LEU A 740 -51.65 10.79 -23.52
C LEU A 740 -53.07 10.18 -23.62
N SER A 741 -54.04 10.76 -22.93
CA SER A 741 -55.48 10.35 -22.99
C SER A 741 -56.09 10.38 -24.41
N GLN A 742 -55.47 11.13 -25.35
CA GLN A 742 -55.91 11.16 -26.74
C GLN A 742 -55.39 9.98 -27.56
N PHE A 743 -54.47 9.15 -27.02
CA PHE A 743 -53.98 7.96 -27.67
C PHE A 743 -54.61 6.73 -26.99
N PRO A 744 -55.70 6.19 -27.54
CA PRO A 744 -56.43 5.07 -26.93
C PRO A 744 -55.58 3.81 -26.96
N ARG A 745 -55.59 3.02 -25.87
CA ARG A 745 -54.92 1.74 -25.78
C ARG A 745 -55.64 0.73 -26.72
N LYS A 746 -54.90 0.12 -27.62
CA LYS A 746 -55.38 -0.85 -28.60
C LYS A 746 -54.62 -2.18 -28.52
N GLY A 747 -55.10 -3.21 -29.19
CA GLY A 747 -54.32 -4.44 -29.36
C GLY A 747 -53.10 -4.20 -30.27
N ARG A 748 -52.02 -4.94 -29.98
CA ARG A 748 -50.80 -4.97 -30.80
C ARG A 748 -51.09 -5.40 -32.21
N GLY A 749 -50.33 -4.91 -33.23
CA GLY A 749 -50.42 -5.31 -34.62
C GLY A 749 -51.60 -4.67 -35.38
N GLY A 750 -52.26 -3.63 -34.85
CA GLY A 750 -53.24 -2.80 -35.55
C GLY A 750 -52.62 -1.71 -36.45
N LYS A 751 -53.46 -0.99 -37.24
CA LYS A 751 -53.00 0.16 -38.08
C LYS A 751 -52.82 1.46 -37.31
N GLY A 752 -53.12 1.50 -36.02
CA GLY A 752 -53.01 2.70 -35.19
C GLY A 752 -54.04 3.79 -35.41
N VAL A 753 -53.75 4.96 -34.90
CA VAL A 753 -54.58 6.23 -35.04
C VAL A 753 -53.69 7.36 -35.58
N ILE A 754 -54.33 8.41 -36.12
CA ILE A 754 -53.62 9.58 -36.63
C ILE A 754 -53.01 10.33 -35.45
N ALA A 755 -51.72 10.53 -35.38
CA ALA A 755 -50.94 11.22 -34.37
C ALA A 755 -50.70 12.69 -34.68
N ALA A 756 -50.54 13.02 -35.98
CA ALA A 756 -50.43 14.37 -36.47
C ALA A 756 -50.98 14.46 -37.91
N LYS A 757 -51.66 15.57 -38.25
CA LYS A 757 -52.02 15.85 -39.65
C LYS A 757 -50.82 16.53 -40.30
N LEU A 758 -50.14 15.81 -41.18
CA LEU A 758 -48.95 16.30 -41.89
C LEU A 758 -49.36 17.11 -43.13
N THR A 759 -48.64 18.21 -43.36
CA THR A 759 -48.78 19.05 -44.57
C THR A 759 -47.41 19.25 -45.21
N ARG A 760 -47.35 19.46 -46.56
CA ARG A 760 -46.09 19.63 -47.27
C ARG A 760 -45.14 20.68 -46.63
N PRO A 761 -45.62 21.86 -46.16
CA PRO A 761 -44.75 22.86 -45.54
C PRO A 761 -44.19 22.48 -44.18
N ARG A 762 -44.70 21.43 -43.51
CA ARG A 762 -44.29 21.01 -42.17
C ARG A 762 -43.46 19.75 -42.16
N GLY A 763 -43.41 19.01 -43.27
CA GLY A 763 -42.65 17.80 -43.43
C GLY A 763 -43.18 16.58 -42.63
N PRO A 764 -42.58 15.42 -42.83
CA PRO A 764 -42.86 14.20 -42.07
C PRO A 764 -42.38 14.30 -40.63
N ILE A 765 -42.80 13.35 -39.78
CA ILE A 765 -42.31 13.21 -38.40
C ILE A 765 -40.87 12.67 -38.44
N VAL A 766 -39.98 13.35 -37.71
CA VAL A 766 -38.57 12.94 -37.58
C VAL A 766 -38.30 12.29 -36.21
N GLY A 767 -39.06 12.71 -35.20
CA GLY A 767 -38.92 12.14 -33.86
C GLY A 767 -40.12 12.43 -33.00
N ALA A 768 -40.31 11.55 -32.01
CA ALA A 768 -41.31 11.74 -30.98
C ALA A 768 -40.81 11.12 -29.68
N CYS A 769 -41.24 11.65 -28.53
CA CYS A 769 -40.93 11.09 -27.23
C CYS A 769 -42.05 11.35 -26.25
N VAL A 770 -42.15 10.50 -25.23
CA VAL A 770 -42.99 10.70 -24.06
C VAL A 770 -42.26 11.62 -23.11
N VAL A 771 -42.91 12.70 -22.66
CA VAL A 771 -42.28 13.75 -21.84
C VAL A 771 -43.24 14.21 -20.74
N ARG A 772 -42.68 14.77 -19.66
CA ARG A 772 -43.40 15.53 -18.64
C ARG A 772 -43.31 17.03 -18.90
N SER A 773 -44.16 17.79 -18.26
CA SER A 773 -44.20 19.23 -18.49
C SER A 773 -42.93 19.96 -18.02
N ASP A 774 -42.28 19.43 -17.00
CA ASP A 774 -41.05 19.95 -16.37
C ASP A 774 -39.77 19.45 -17.03
N ASP A 775 -39.88 18.50 -17.95
CA ASP A 775 -38.70 17.96 -18.69
C ASP A 775 -38.07 19.02 -19.61
N GLU A 776 -36.83 18.74 -19.96
CA GLU A 776 -36.09 19.45 -21.00
C GLU A 776 -35.75 18.53 -22.16
N ILE A 777 -35.59 19.09 -23.34
CA ILE A 777 -35.23 18.36 -24.55
C ILE A 777 -34.09 19.05 -25.31
N PHE A 778 -33.34 18.21 -26.01
CA PHE A 778 -32.44 18.66 -27.10
C PHE A 778 -33.14 18.48 -28.45
N LEU A 779 -33.09 19.52 -29.29
CA LEU A 779 -33.39 19.44 -30.71
C LEU A 779 -32.12 19.63 -31.49
N ILE A 780 -31.87 18.76 -32.47
CA ILE A 780 -30.65 18.71 -33.23
C ILE A 780 -30.99 18.85 -34.73
N SER A 781 -30.29 19.75 -35.40
CA SER A 781 -30.41 19.90 -36.86
C SER A 781 -29.27 19.18 -37.60
N ASN A 782 -29.50 18.83 -38.87
CA ASN A 782 -28.47 18.28 -39.75
C ASN A 782 -27.28 19.24 -40.02
N GLY A 783 -27.42 20.53 -39.70
CA GLY A 783 -26.31 21.49 -39.68
C GLY A 783 -25.51 21.53 -38.39
N GLY A 784 -25.70 20.56 -37.48
CA GLY A 784 -24.98 20.47 -36.19
C GLY A 784 -25.41 21.48 -35.11
N VAL A 785 -26.53 22.20 -35.35
CA VAL A 785 -27.09 23.15 -34.38
C VAL A 785 -27.93 22.40 -33.36
N VAL A 786 -27.61 22.60 -32.05
CA VAL A 786 -28.32 21.99 -30.92
C VAL A 786 -29.03 23.05 -30.10
N ILE A 787 -30.31 22.84 -29.77
CA ILE A 787 -31.09 23.67 -28.87
C ILE A 787 -31.49 22.82 -27.66
N ARG A 788 -31.22 23.30 -26.45
CA ARG A 788 -31.76 22.78 -25.19
C ARG A 788 -32.93 23.66 -24.77
N MET A 789 -34.11 23.10 -24.56
CA MET A 789 -35.31 23.84 -24.19
C MET A 789 -36.22 23.09 -23.23
N ALA A 790 -36.98 23.84 -22.43
CA ALA A 790 -37.99 23.28 -21.54
C ALA A 790 -39.23 22.85 -22.32
N VAL A 791 -39.73 21.66 -22.08
CA VAL A 791 -40.92 21.08 -22.71
C VAL A 791 -42.16 21.95 -22.53
N GLN A 792 -42.33 22.60 -21.40
CA GLN A 792 -43.48 23.49 -21.10
C GLN A 792 -43.62 24.66 -22.12
N THR A 793 -42.52 25.04 -22.79
CA THR A 793 -42.56 26.14 -23.81
C THR A 793 -43.22 25.71 -25.10
N ILE A 794 -43.42 24.41 -25.33
CA ILE A 794 -44.06 23.88 -26.56
C ILE A 794 -45.57 23.80 -26.36
N SER A 795 -46.32 24.28 -27.32
CA SER A 795 -47.79 24.33 -27.23
C SER A 795 -48.40 22.93 -27.13
N ARG A 796 -49.35 22.81 -26.16
CA ARG A 796 -50.20 21.64 -26.04
C ARG A 796 -51.37 21.73 -27.05
N GLN A 797 -51.50 20.68 -27.89
CA GLN A 797 -52.50 20.64 -28.96
C GLN A 797 -53.17 19.26 -29.07
N GLY A 798 -54.32 19.24 -29.73
CA GLY A 798 -55.03 18.01 -29.99
C GLY A 798 -54.26 17.07 -30.97
N ARG A 799 -54.61 15.78 -30.97
CA ARG A 799 -53.96 14.73 -31.74
C ARG A 799 -53.88 15.03 -33.25
N PRO A 800 -54.96 15.49 -33.98
CA PRO A 800 -54.90 15.78 -35.38
C PRO A 800 -54.26 17.15 -35.71
N ALA A 801 -53.83 17.94 -34.73
CA ALA A 801 -53.23 19.25 -34.97
C ALA A 801 -51.87 19.16 -35.63
N THR A 802 -51.44 20.23 -36.26
CA THR A 802 -50.23 20.29 -37.12
C THR A 802 -48.97 20.81 -36.41
N GLY A 803 -49.08 21.29 -35.14
CA GLY A 803 -47.96 21.83 -34.38
C GLY A 803 -47.64 23.30 -34.60
N VAL A 804 -46.73 23.87 -33.82
CA VAL A 804 -46.16 25.22 -33.91
C VAL A 804 -44.66 25.14 -34.19
N ARG A 805 -44.08 26.25 -34.65
CA ARG A 805 -42.65 26.31 -34.86
C ARG A 805 -41.88 26.23 -33.54
N VAL A 806 -41.01 25.26 -33.38
CA VAL A 806 -40.21 24.98 -32.18
C VAL A 806 -38.76 25.38 -32.39
N MET A 807 -38.23 25.14 -33.64
CA MET A 807 -36.87 25.47 -34.00
C MET A 807 -36.83 26.28 -35.26
N ASN A 808 -36.06 27.38 -35.30
CA ASN A 808 -35.80 28.15 -36.51
C ASN A 808 -34.62 27.51 -37.27
N LEU A 809 -34.89 27.00 -38.45
CA LEU A 809 -33.89 26.32 -39.27
C LEU A 809 -33.45 27.29 -40.42
N SER A 810 -32.16 27.25 -40.75
CA SER A 810 -31.61 27.94 -41.91
C SER A 810 -32.10 27.24 -43.19
N GLN A 811 -32.02 27.93 -44.33
CA GLN A 811 -32.45 27.39 -45.62
C GLN A 811 -31.67 26.10 -45.96
N GLY A 812 -32.39 25.04 -46.28
CA GLY A 812 -31.79 23.72 -46.55
C GLY A 812 -31.44 22.86 -45.31
N THR A 813 -31.64 23.34 -44.08
CA THR A 813 -31.45 22.56 -42.87
C THR A 813 -32.74 21.92 -42.36
N GLN A 814 -32.61 20.76 -41.72
CA GLN A 814 -33.73 19.98 -41.19
C GLN A 814 -33.42 19.52 -39.74
N VAL A 815 -34.46 19.27 -38.94
CA VAL A 815 -34.26 18.58 -37.65
C VAL A 815 -33.91 17.14 -37.91
N SER A 816 -32.86 16.65 -37.29
CA SER A 816 -32.37 15.27 -37.43
C SER A 816 -32.71 14.38 -36.24
N ALA A 817 -32.71 14.93 -35.02
CA ALA A 817 -33.00 14.16 -33.84
C ALA A 817 -33.65 14.98 -32.73
N VAL A 818 -34.34 14.26 -31.83
CA VAL A 818 -34.95 14.75 -30.58
C VAL A 818 -34.55 13.85 -29.45
N ALA A 819 -33.98 14.38 -28.38
CA ALA A 819 -33.58 13.63 -27.19
C ALA A 819 -34.06 14.32 -25.90
N PRO A 820 -34.63 13.60 -24.92
CA PRO A 820 -34.90 14.15 -23.60
C PRO A 820 -33.58 14.39 -22.85
N VAL A 821 -33.52 15.48 -22.06
CA VAL A 821 -32.50 15.69 -21.05
C VAL A 821 -32.96 14.95 -19.80
N MET A 822 -32.18 13.94 -19.35
CA MET A 822 -32.46 13.29 -18.09
C MET A 822 -32.12 14.29 -16.97
N GLY A 823 -33.13 14.92 -16.38
CA GLY A 823 -33.03 15.62 -15.11
C GLY A 823 -33.14 14.62 -13.96
N GLU A 824 -32.57 14.94 -12.81
CA GLU A 824 -32.77 14.19 -11.58
C GLU A 824 -34.26 14.04 -11.28
N SER A 825 -34.84 12.89 -11.56
CA SER A 825 -36.07 12.49 -10.92
C SER A 825 -35.69 11.97 -9.53
N VAL A 826 -35.57 12.86 -8.56
CA VAL A 826 -35.63 12.49 -7.14
C VAL A 826 -37.04 11.90 -6.91
N PRO A 827 -37.18 10.63 -6.55
CA PRO A 827 -38.46 10.15 -6.02
C PRO A 827 -38.68 10.85 -4.69
N ASN A 828 -39.68 11.74 -4.61
CA ASN A 828 -40.18 12.20 -3.33
C ASN A 828 -40.67 11.00 -2.52
N GLY A 829 -39.98 10.71 -1.41
CA GLY A 829 -40.48 9.84 -0.35
C GLY A 829 -39.70 8.53 -0.16
N VAL A 830 -38.45 8.63 0.30
CA VAL A 830 -37.92 7.67 1.28
C VAL A 830 -37.06 8.47 2.25
N ASP A 831 -37.50 8.50 3.51
CA ASP A 831 -36.77 9.08 4.62
C ASP A 831 -35.36 8.45 4.72
N LYS A 832 -34.38 9.31 4.79
CA LYS A 832 -33.01 8.89 5.20
C LYS A 832 -33.09 8.44 6.65
N PRO A 833 -32.54 7.27 7.02
CA PRO A 833 -32.27 6.97 8.41
C PRO A 833 -31.18 7.93 8.93
N PRO A 834 -31.24 8.35 10.19
CA PRO A 834 -30.23 9.24 10.76
C PRO A 834 -28.88 8.53 10.89
N ILE A 835 -27.82 9.32 10.75
CA ILE A 835 -26.38 9.08 10.79
C ILE A 835 -25.94 8.09 11.87
#